data_d8514f3812ec317f20cbe2db89ad689e
#
_entry.id   d8514f3812ec317f20cbe2db89ad689e
#
_cell.length_a   1.000
_cell.length_b   1.000
_cell.length_c   1.000
_cell.angle_alpha   90.00
_cell.angle_beta   90.00
_cell.angle_gamma   90.00
#
_symmetry.space_group_name_H-M   'P 1'
#
loop_
_entity.id
_entity.type
_entity.pdbx_description
1 polymer ?
#
loop_
_entity_poly.entity_id
_entity_poly.type
_entity_poly.pdbx_seq_one_letter_code
_entity_poly.pdbx_strand_id
1 'polypeptide(L)'
;MNAQKLTQKSLEALQEAQSIASRNSNQAVDQQHLLLALLSQENGLVPQLFVKMDIAPENIEAALTRAVDDIPKVQVGGRAQDSVYISSDLDKAFAEAESEASRMKDEYVSVEHLVMGIMDSPNSAVKEIFKTFGVTKTKFLKVLQTVRGNAQVTSQNPEETYDVLKKYGQDLVELARQNKLDPVIGRDSEIRNVIRILSRKTKNNPCLIGEPGVGKTAIAEGLAQRIVSGDVPDSLKDRQVFSLDMGALIAGAKYRGEFEERFKAVVEEIKKSEGRIILFIDELHNIVGAGKSDGAMDAGNLLKPMLARGELHCIGATTLNEYRQYIEKDAALERRFQPVMVDEPTVEDTISILRGLKERYEVFHGVKIQDQALIAAAVLSNRYITDRFLPDKAIDLVDEACALIRTEMDSMPTELDEIRRKILQHEIEETVLKKETDKLAVEHLHEVQKELSEMREQFNEMKAKWENEKSAISKVQKLREDIEQCSKDIERAEREYDLNKLAELKYGKMADLQKQLAEEEEKAEKSKTKNTLLRDKVTEEEIARIICRWTGIPVAKLMEGEREKLLHLPDILHERVIGQDEAVERVSEAIMRSRAGIANPNQPIGSFLFLGPTGVGKTELAKTLAQALFDDENNIVRIDMSEYMEKFSVSRLIGAPPGYVGYEEGGQLTEAVRRKPYSVVLLDEIEKAHPDVFNILLQVLDDGRITDSQGRTVDFKNTIIILTSNLGSPYILEGITPEGEISQEAKDKVDALLKQQFRPEFLNRLDDIIYYKPLMKTEIYKIVDLMLAELGKRLEDKRLSIEVTDAAKEAIVNQGYDQNFGARPLKRFIQRRIETLIAKKIIADELEPDSILQVDYDKDFVVNVIYNTVTEE
;
A
#
# COMPACT_ATOMS: atom_id res chain seq x y z
N MET A 1 6.11 40.49 -40.63
CA MET A 1 5.25 39.95 -39.59
C MET A 1 5.71 40.46 -38.21
N ASN A 2 4.79 40.89 -37.35
CA ASN A 2 5.17 41.34 -35.98
C ASN A 2 5.17 40.12 -35.02
N ALA A 3 6.35 39.78 -34.53
CA ALA A 3 6.52 38.64 -33.60
C ALA A 3 5.60 38.69 -32.35
N GLN A 4 5.18 39.91 -31.94
CA GLN A 4 4.25 40.10 -30.84
C GLN A 4 2.81 39.65 -31.12
N LYS A 5 2.46 39.42 -32.38
CA LYS A 5 1.14 38.92 -32.78
C LYS A 5 1.09 37.38 -32.99
N LEU A 6 2.19 36.69 -32.77
CA LEU A 6 2.26 35.24 -32.90
C LEU A 6 1.94 34.56 -31.54
N THR A 7 1.30 33.40 -31.62
CA THR A 7 1.18 32.51 -30.44
C THR A 7 2.53 31.91 -30.11
N GLN A 8 2.69 31.42 -28.88
CA GLN A 8 3.95 30.83 -28.44
C GLN A 8 4.33 29.61 -29.31
N LYS A 9 3.37 28.75 -29.65
CA LYS A 9 3.57 27.60 -30.52
C LYS A 9 3.96 28.01 -31.95
N SER A 10 3.41 29.11 -32.46
CA SER A 10 3.80 29.66 -33.75
C SER A 10 5.23 30.20 -33.78
N LEU A 11 5.67 30.81 -32.64
CA LEU A 11 7.06 31.25 -32.46
C LEU A 11 8.04 30.08 -32.37
N GLU A 12 7.69 29.04 -31.58
CA GLU A 12 8.47 27.79 -31.48
C GLU A 12 8.63 27.12 -32.83
N ALA A 13 7.55 27.02 -33.61
CA ALA A 13 7.59 26.45 -34.96
C ALA A 13 8.51 27.22 -35.90
N LEU A 14 8.51 28.54 -35.81
CA LEU A 14 9.42 29.39 -36.58
C LEU A 14 10.89 29.20 -36.22
N GLN A 15 11.18 29.11 -34.93
CA GLN A 15 12.53 28.86 -34.44
C GLN A 15 13.04 27.48 -34.87
N GLU A 16 12.17 26.45 -34.79
CA GLU A 16 12.53 25.11 -35.23
C GLU A 16 12.68 25.06 -36.78
N ALA A 17 11.83 25.75 -37.55
CA ALA A 17 11.99 25.88 -39.01
C ALA A 17 13.33 26.52 -39.40
N GLN A 18 13.78 27.54 -38.65
CA GLN A 18 15.08 28.14 -38.80
C GLN A 18 16.22 27.18 -38.44
N SER A 19 16.05 26.40 -37.37
CA SER A 19 16.98 25.35 -36.96
C SER A 19 17.11 24.26 -38.04
N ILE A 20 15.99 23.78 -38.62
CA ILE A 20 15.96 22.80 -39.70
C ILE A 20 16.70 23.34 -40.95
N ALA A 21 16.43 24.59 -41.34
CA ALA A 21 17.12 25.20 -42.49
C ALA A 21 18.63 25.34 -42.26
N SER A 22 19.03 25.73 -41.05
CA SER A 22 20.45 25.83 -40.64
C SER A 22 21.14 24.45 -40.67
N ARG A 23 20.52 23.42 -40.11
CA ARG A 23 21.07 22.02 -40.12
C ARG A 23 21.27 21.50 -41.52
N ASN A 24 20.36 21.84 -42.45
CA ASN A 24 20.44 21.39 -43.83
C ASN A 24 21.29 22.31 -44.73
N SER A 25 21.93 23.35 -44.15
CA SER A 25 22.75 24.33 -44.90
C SER A 25 21.97 25.04 -46.01
N ASN A 26 20.69 25.30 -45.80
CA ASN A 26 19.84 26.04 -46.70
C ASN A 26 20.01 27.55 -46.43
N GLN A 27 20.00 28.38 -47.50
CA GLN A 27 20.21 29.81 -47.42
C GLN A 27 19.00 30.58 -46.89
N ALA A 28 17.80 30.01 -47.05
CA ALA A 28 16.55 30.64 -46.62
C ALA A 28 15.61 29.62 -45.98
N VAL A 29 14.84 30.08 -45.01
CA VAL A 29 13.69 29.35 -44.46
C VAL A 29 12.55 29.43 -45.44
N ASP A 30 12.05 28.31 -45.92
CA ASP A 30 10.92 28.23 -46.85
C ASP A 30 9.74 27.46 -46.20
N GLN A 31 8.61 27.38 -46.92
CA GLN A 31 7.36 26.78 -46.46
C GLN A 31 7.52 25.32 -46.02
N GLN A 32 8.40 24.53 -46.66
CA GLN A 32 8.69 23.16 -46.30
C GLN A 32 9.28 23.04 -44.91
N HIS A 33 10.20 23.96 -44.55
CA HIS A 33 10.79 23.99 -43.21
C HIS A 33 9.75 24.29 -42.13
N LEU A 34 8.89 25.31 -42.38
CA LEU A 34 7.84 25.69 -41.43
C LEU A 34 6.80 24.58 -41.27
N LEU A 35 6.36 23.97 -42.38
CA LEU A 35 5.36 22.91 -42.30
C LEU A 35 5.91 21.66 -41.61
N LEU A 36 7.19 21.33 -41.86
CA LEU A 36 7.89 20.25 -41.15
C LEU A 36 7.98 20.54 -39.65
N ALA A 37 8.38 21.74 -39.27
CA ALA A 37 8.44 22.16 -37.85
C ALA A 37 7.07 22.10 -37.17
N LEU A 38 5.99 22.51 -37.88
CA LEU A 38 4.61 22.45 -37.35
C LEU A 38 4.12 21.00 -37.17
N LEU A 39 4.56 20.06 -37.99
CA LEU A 39 4.21 18.64 -37.89
C LEU A 39 5.01 17.92 -36.77
N SER A 40 6.25 18.34 -36.56
CA SER A 40 7.15 17.74 -35.56
C SER A 40 6.89 18.24 -34.12
N GLN A 41 5.93 19.14 -33.88
CA GLN A 41 5.59 19.62 -32.55
C GLN A 41 4.95 18.51 -31.71
N GLU A 42 5.54 18.19 -30.55
CA GLU A 42 4.94 17.26 -29.59
C GLU A 42 3.57 17.77 -29.13
N ASN A 43 2.56 16.94 -29.27
CA ASN A 43 1.16 17.28 -28.98
C ASN A 43 0.63 18.51 -29.75
N GLY A 44 1.21 18.82 -30.93
CA GLY A 44 0.82 19.94 -31.77
C GLY A 44 -0.58 19.79 -32.34
N LEU A 45 -1.27 20.94 -32.55
CA LEU A 45 -2.59 20.96 -33.17
C LEU A 45 -2.55 20.46 -34.64
N VAL A 46 -1.49 20.79 -35.36
CA VAL A 46 -1.36 20.47 -36.79
C VAL A 46 -1.31 18.98 -37.05
N PRO A 47 -0.48 18.15 -36.35
CA PRO A 47 -0.52 16.70 -36.48
C PRO A 47 -1.91 16.12 -36.17
N GLN A 48 -2.59 16.59 -35.14
CA GLN A 48 -3.93 16.13 -34.76
C GLN A 48 -4.97 16.43 -35.85
N LEU A 49 -4.89 17.59 -36.52
CA LEU A 49 -5.79 17.94 -37.61
C LEU A 49 -5.59 16.99 -38.79
N PHE A 50 -4.33 16.66 -39.16
CA PHE A 50 -4.07 15.70 -40.22
C PHE A 50 -4.56 14.29 -39.90
N VAL A 51 -4.39 13.79 -38.67
CA VAL A 51 -4.96 12.51 -38.26
C VAL A 51 -6.49 12.50 -38.39
N LYS A 52 -7.17 13.57 -37.97
CA LYS A 52 -8.64 13.69 -38.15
C LYS A 52 -9.09 13.89 -39.60
N MET A 53 -8.17 14.19 -40.51
CA MET A 53 -8.40 14.20 -41.96
C MET A 53 -8.17 12.83 -42.64
N ASP A 54 -7.90 11.78 -41.82
CA ASP A 54 -7.49 10.43 -42.28
C ASP A 54 -6.14 10.42 -43.03
N ILE A 55 -5.22 11.28 -42.62
CA ILE A 55 -3.89 11.39 -43.21
C ILE A 55 -2.85 11.16 -42.11
N ALA A 56 -2.01 10.15 -42.27
CA ALA A 56 -0.92 9.85 -41.30
C ALA A 56 0.15 10.95 -41.37
N PRO A 57 0.41 11.68 -40.27
CA PRO A 57 1.40 12.77 -40.24
C PRO A 57 2.80 12.33 -40.71
N GLU A 58 3.22 11.11 -40.36
CA GLU A 58 4.53 10.54 -40.70
C GLU A 58 4.77 10.50 -42.22
N ASN A 59 3.72 10.26 -43.01
CA ASN A 59 3.81 10.20 -44.45
C ASN A 59 4.07 11.57 -45.06
N ILE A 60 3.42 12.61 -44.51
CA ILE A 60 3.64 13.99 -44.98
C ILE A 60 5.02 14.48 -44.50
N GLU A 61 5.40 14.16 -43.28
CA GLU A 61 6.70 14.49 -42.70
C GLU A 61 7.84 13.90 -43.54
N ALA A 62 7.74 12.62 -43.95
CA ALA A 62 8.71 11.98 -44.82
C ALA A 62 8.78 12.65 -46.22
N ALA A 63 7.64 13.10 -46.74
CA ALA A 63 7.60 13.81 -48.00
C ALA A 63 8.22 15.22 -47.92
N LEU A 64 7.95 15.94 -46.84
CA LEU A 64 8.52 17.25 -46.54
C LEU A 64 10.03 17.16 -46.29
N THR A 65 10.49 16.15 -45.55
CA THR A 65 11.92 15.90 -45.32
C THR A 65 12.67 15.73 -46.64
N ARG A 66 12.13 14.96 -47.60
CA ARG A 66 12.70 14.84 -48.93
C ARG A 66 12.70 16.18 -49.69
N ALA A 67 11.59 16.92 -49.62
CA ALA A 67 11.49 18.22 -50.25
C ALA A 67 12.46 19.27 -49.63
N VAL A 68 12.80 19.15 -48.37
CA VAL A 68 13.84 19.97 -47.71
C VAL A 68 15.24 19.54 -48.14
N ASP A 69 15.49 18.24 -48.31
CA ASP A 69 16.77 17.71 -48.76
C ASP A 69 17.09 18.09 -50.23
N ASP A 70 16.05 18.27 -51.05
CA ASP A 70 16.16 18.70 -52.46
C ASP A 70 16.46 20.20 -52.62
N ILE A 71 16.37 21.00 -51.53
CA ILE A 71 16.72 22.41 -51.58
C ILE A 71 18.24 22.58 -51.71
N PRO A 72 18.73 23.46 -52.63
CA PRO A 72 20.16 23.67 -52.84
C PRO A 72 20.91 24.03 -51.56
N LYS A 73 21.94 23.23 -51.22
CA LYS A 73 22.80 23.45 -50.07
C LYS A 73 23.95 24.38 -50.42
N VAL A 74 24.10 25.46 -49.68
CA VAL A 74 25.14 26.49 -49.94
C VAL A 74 26.20 26.37 -48.84
N GLN A 75 27.42 25.96 -49.21
CA GLN A 75 28.57 26.05 -48.34
C GLN A 75 29.12 27.48 -48.37
N VAL A 76 28.83 28.25 -47.32
CA VAL A 76 29.42 29.59 -47.17
C VAL A 76 30.75 29.40 -46.41
N GLY A 77 31.85 29.55 -47.14
CA GLY A 77 33.18 29.62 -46.50
C GLY A 77 33.32 30.86 -45.63
N GLY A 78 33.33 30.69 -44.32
CA GLY A 78 34.05 31.52 -43.39
C GLY A 78 33.48 32.86 -42.94
N ARG A 79 32.13 33.06 -42.77
CA ARG A 79 31.60 34.16 -41.93
C ARG A 79 30.17 33.91 -41.48
N ALA A 80 29.95 34.00 -40.14
CA ALA A 80 28.69 34.17 -39.39
C ALA A 80 27.50 33.31 -39.89
N GLN A 81 27.29 32.17 -39.19
CA GLN A 81 26.21 31.19 -39.34
C GLN A 81 24.82 31.73 -38.89
N ASP A 82 24.66 33.05 -38.62
CA ASP A 82 23.51 33.58 -37.88
C ASP A 82 22.47 34.34 -38.73
N SER A 83 22.51 34.35 -40.04
CA SER A 83 21.50 35.06 -40.85
C SER A 83 20.89 34.15 -41.91
N VAL A 84 19.93 33.30 -41.51
CA VAL A 84 19.06 32.62 -42.48
C VAL A 84 17.92 33.56 -42.87
N TYR A 85 17.75 33.84 -44.18
CA TYR A 85 16.70 34.72 -44.67
C TYR A 85 15.36 33.99 -44.81
N ILE A 86 14.26 34.72 -44.78
CA ILE A 86 12.92 34.19 -45.06
C ILE A 86 12.71 34.22 -46.57
N SER A 87 12.21 33.11 -47.14
CA SER A 87 11.90 33.06 -48.58
C SER A 87 10.73 33.99 -48.94
N SER A 88 10.70 34.48 -50.16
CA SER A 88 9.60 35.32 -50.65
C SER A 88 8.24 34.60 -50.61
N ASP A 89 8.24 33.28 -50.79
CA ASP A 89 7.01 32.47 -50.79
C ASP A 89 6.53 32.22 -49.35
N LEU A 90 7.45 32.11 -48.37
CA LEU A 90 7.09 32.05 -46.95
C LEU A 90 6.56 33.40 -46.44
N ASP A 91 7.13 34.51 -46.91
CA ASP A 91 6.65 35.86 -46.51
C ASP A 91 5.21 36.10 -47.03
N LYS A 92 4.88 35.62 -48.24
CA LYS A 92 3.50 35.66 -48.78
C LYS A 92 2.56 34.81 -47.90
N ALA A 93 2.99 33.60 -47.53
CA ALA A 93 2.19 32.74 -46.65
C ALA A 93 1.92 33.38 -45.27
N PHE A 94 2.87 34.13 -44.74
CA PHE A 94 2.67 34.91 -43.50
C PHE A 94 1.65 36.02 -43.66
N ALA A 95 1.67 36.75 -44.80
CA ALA A 95 0.70 37.80 -45.08
C ALA A 95 -0.73 37.22 -45.19
N GLU A 96 -0.88 36.05 -45.84
CA GLU A 96 -2.17 35.34 -45.91
C GLU A 96 -2.60 34.79 -44.54
N ALA A 97 -1.67 34.31 -43.70
CA ALA A 97 -1.97 33.87 -42.34
C ALA A 97 -2.51 35.02 -41.44
N GLU A 98 -1.92 36.24 -41.57
CA GLU A 98 -2.45 37.45 -40.89
C GLU A 98 -3.84 37.85 -41.40
N SER A 99 -4.08 37.68 -42.71
CA SER A 99 -5.39 37.93 -43.34
C SER A 99 -6.45 36.93 -42.80
N GLU A 100 -6.10 35.64 -42.72
CA GLU A 100 -6.97 34.60 -42.20
C GLU A 100 -7.29 34.80 -40.69
N ALA A 101 -6.30 35.16 -39.87
CA ALA A 101 -6.53 35.50 -38.48
C ALA A 101 -7.50 36.69 -38.31
N SER A 102 -7.31 37.74 -39.15
CA SER A 102 -8.21 38.89 -39.17
C SER A 102 -9.64 38.51 -39.61
N ARG A 103 -9.77 37.59 -40.58
CA ARG A 103 -11.05 37.12 -41.08
C ARG A 103 -11.80 36.27 -40.01
N MET A 104 -11.04 35.52 -39.22
CA MET A 104 -11.58 34.75 -38.07
C MET A 104 -11.83 35.59 -36.83
N LYS A 105 -11.46 36.88 -36.85
CA LYS A 105 -11.51 37.82 -35.73
C LYS A 105 -10.63 37.39 -34.55
N ASP A 106 -9.50 36.79 -34.82
CA ASP A 106 -8.50 36.40 -33.86
C ASP A 106 -7.46 37.50 -33.65
N GLU A 107 -7.02 37.69 -32.39
CA GLU A 107 -6.05 38.71 -32.03
C GLU A 107 -4.60 38.28 -32.30
N TYR A 108 -4.36 36.95 -32.29
CA TYR A 108 -3.05 36.34 -32.53
C TYR A 108 -3.08 35.38 -33.72
N VAL A 109 -1.93 35.26 -34.40
CA VAL A 109 -1.72 34.27 -35.46
C VAL A 109 -1.22 32.98 -34.85
N SER A 110 -2.03 31.96 -34.85
CA SER A 110 -1.76 30.63 -34.31
C SER A 110 -1.28 29.65 -35.42
N VAL A 111 -0.90 28.44 -35.02
CA VAL A 111 -0.32 27.44 -35.94
C VAL A 111 -1.26 27.07 -37.08
N GLU A 112 -2.58 27.01 -36.86
CA GLU A 112 -3.57 26.76 -37.89
C GLU A 112 -3.62 27.88 -38.94
N HIS A 113 -3.44 29.15 -38.54
CA HIS A 113 -3.37 30.26 -39.49
C HIS A 113 -2.14 30.17 -40.38
N LEU A 114 -0.99 29.72 -39.83
CA LEU A 114 0.22 29.50 -40.60
C LEU A 114 0.02 28.40 -41.66
N VAL A 115 -0.62 27.30 -41.30
CA VAL A 115 -0.96 26.22 -42.23
C VAL A 115 -1.92 26.71 -43.30
N MET A 116 -2.95 27.49 -42.95
CA MET A 116 -3.89 28.08 -43.93
C MET A 116 -3.21 29.06 -44.86
N GLY A 117 -2.32 29.91 -44.36
CA GLY A 117 -1.54 30.82 -45.20
C GLY A 117 -0.64 30.08 -46.21
N ILE A 118 -0.04 28.96 -45.79
CA ILE A 118 0.70 28.08 -46.70
C ILE A 118 -0.24 27.44 -47.73
N MET A 119 -1.47 27.04 -47.34
CA MET A 119 -2.45 26.47 -48.27
C MET A 119 -2.96 27.48 -49.32
N ASP A 120 -3.05 28.75 -48.95
CA ASP A 120 -3.48 29.83 -49.87
C ASP A 120 -2.40 30.22 -50.87
N SER A 121 -1.14 30.22 -50.43
CA SER A 121 0.00 30.59 -51.29
C SER A 121 1.09 29.49 -51.26
N PRO A 122 0.78 28.24 -51.70
CA PRO A 122 1.74 27.16 -51.63
C PRO A 122 2.83 27.32 -52.71
N ASN A 123 4.09 27.07 -52.36
CA ASN A 123 5.16 26.92 -53.32
C ASN A 123 5.00 25.62 -54.14
N SER A 124 5.81 25.40 -55.16
CA SER A 124 5.67 24.24 -56.06
C SER A 124 5.76 22.89 -55.33
N ALA A 125 6.68 22.74 -54.39
CA ALA A 125 6.90 21.49 -53.65
C ALA A 125 5.75 21.20 -52.69
N VAL A 126 5.33 22.17 -51.89
CA VAL A 126 4.21 22.02 -50.95
C VAL A 126 2.89 21.77 -51.68
N LYS A 127 2.69 22.42 -52.84
CA LYS A 127 1.51 22.21 -53.66
C LYS A 127 1.41 20.77 -54.20
N GLU A 128 2.53 20.17 -54.56
CA GLU A 128 2.58 18.78 -55.01
C GLU A 128 2.31 17.81 -53.87
N ILE A 129 2.89 18.05 -52.69
CA ILE A 129 2.65 17.28 -51.47
C ILE A 129 1.15 17.33 -51.10
N PHE A 130 0.56 18.52 -51.01
CA PHE A 130 -0.86 18.66 -50.69
C PHE A 130 -1.77 17.97 -51.69
N LYS A 131 -1.42 18.00 -52.99
CA LYS A 131 -2.14 17.29 -54.04
C LYS A 131 -2.03 15.78 -53.89
N THR A 132 -0.85 15.27 -53.55
CA THR A 132 -0.59 13.83 -53.39
C THR A 132 -1.38 13.24 -52.21
N PHE A 133 -1.43 13.95 -51.10
CA PHE A 133 -2.14 13.52 -49.91
C PHE A 133 -3.61 13.98 -49.85
N GLY A 134 -4.12 14.69 -50.86
CA GLY A 134 -5.49 15.17 -50.92
C GLY A 134 -5.84 16.20 -49.86
N VAL A 135 -4.85 16.98 -49.42
CA VAL A 135 -5.03 18.08 -48.44
C VAL A 135 -5.68 19.27 -49.14
N THR A 136 -6.84 19.67 -48.66
CA THR A 136 -7.55 20.86 -49.17
C THR A 136 -7.97 21.76 -48.03
N LYS A 137 -7.95 23.08 -48.28
CA LYS A 137 -8.36 24.07 -47.26
C LYS A 137 -9.79 23.82 -46.75
N THR A 138 -10.68 23.36 -47.60
CA THR A 138 -12.08 23.08 -47.25
C THR A 138 -12.16 21.91 -46.24
N LYS A 139 -11.39 20.83 -46.47
CA LYS A 139 -11.32 19.71 -45.48
C LYS A 139 -10.68 20.15 -44.16
N PHE A 140 -9.57 20.90 -44.27
CA PHE A 140 -8.86 21.43 -43.11
C PHE A 140 -9.74 22.32 -42.25
N LEU A 141 -10.47 23.29 -42.83
CA LEU A 141 -11.39 24.16 -42.12
C LEU A 141 -12.53 23.40 -41.47
N LYS A 142 -13.07 22.37 -42.14
CA LYS A 142 -14.13 21.52 -41.56
C LYS A 142 -13.63 20.77 -40.33
N VAL A 143 -12.44 20.22 -40.38
CA VAL A 143 -11.84 19.51 -39.24
C VAL A 143 -11.43 20.50 -38.14
N LEU A 144 -10.86 21.66 -38.51
CA LEU A 144 -10.52 22.73 -37.58
C LEU A 144 -11.76 23.19 -36.79
N GLN A 145 -12.88 23.33 -37.45
CA GLN A 145 -14.15 23.74 -36.83
C GLN A 145 -14.64 22.68 -35.82
N THR A 146 -14.37 21.39 -36.06
CA THR A 146 -14.71 20.32 -35.08
C THR A 146 -13.76 20.32 -33.88
N VAL A 147 -12.54 20.78 -34.01
CA VAL A 147 -11.54 20.82 -32.93
C VAL A 147 -11.59 22.11 -32.12
N ARG A 148 -11.68 23.23 -32.83
CA ARG A 148 -11.65 24.59 -32.26
C ARG A 148 -13.04 25.08 -31.88
N GLY A 149 -14.12 24.57 -32.50
CA GLY A 149 -15.48 25.11 -32.34
C GLY A 149 -15.55 26.56 -32.80
N ASN A 150 -16.19 27.42 -31.99
CA ASN A 150 -16.28 28.88 -32.20
C ASN A 150 -15.34 29.69 -31.32
N ALA A 151 -14.30 29.07 -30.75
CA ALA A 151 -13.37 29.80 -29.88
C ALA A 151 -12.49 30.75 -30.70
N GLN A 152 -12.29 31.97 -30.19
CA GLN A 152 -11.40 32.97 -30.77
C GLN A 152 -10.02 32.91 -30.09
N VAL A 153 -8.96 33.15 -30.84
CA VAL A 153 -7.59 33.22 -30.32
C VAL A 153 -7.35 34.61 -29.72
N THR A 154 -7.59 34.72 -28.41
CA THR A 154 -7.45 35.97 -27.66
C THR A 154 -6.26 35.93 -26.70
N SER A 155 -5.54 34.80 -26.59
CA SER A 155 -4.35 34.63 -25.74
C SER A 155 -3.14 34.17 -26.57
N GLN A 156 -1.94 34.23 -25.98
CA GLN A 156 -0.72 33.74 -26.63
C GLN A 156 -0.60 32.21 -26.62
N ASN A 157 -1.43 31.49 -25.83
CA ASN A 157 -1.44 30.01 -25.71
C ASN A 157 -2.83 29.43 -26.00
N PRO A 158 -3.46 29.67 -27.15
CA PRO A 158 -4.83 29.19 -27.43
C PRO A 158 -4.92 27.68 -27.59
N GLU A 159 -3.83 27.04 -28.03
CA GLU A 159 -3.81 25.60 -28.27
C GLU A 159 -3.95 24.79 -26.97
N GLU A 160 -3.66 25.37 -25.81
CA GLU A 160 -3.89 24.74 -24.50
C GLU A 160 -5.38 24.62 -24.17
N THR A 161 -6.24 25.38 -24.85
CA THR A 161 -7.69 25.37 -24.63
C THR A 161 -8.45 24.49 -25.62
N TYR A 162 -7.79 23.90 -26.61
CA TYR A 162 -8.43 23.00 -27.57
C TYR A 162 -8.47 21.57 -27.05
N ASP A 163 -9.61 20.87 -27.22
CA ASP A 163 -9.88 19.52 -26.73
C ASP A 163 -9.68 19.38 -25.18
N VAL A 164 -10.01 20.46 -24.47
CA VAL A 164 -9.76 20.64 -23.01
C VAL A 164 -10.28 19.49 -22.18
N LEU A 165 -11.44 18.96 -22.52
CA LEU A 165 -12.05 17.85 -21.76
C LEU A 165 -11.21 16.58 -21.85
N LYS A 166 -10.68 16.23 -23.01
CA LYS A 166 -9.84 15.04 -23.17
C LYS A 166 -8.47 15.19 -22.52
N LYS A 167 -7.99 16.43 -22.41
CA LYS A 167 -6.67 16.74 -21.82
C LYS A 167 -6.70 16.74 -20.29
N TYR A 168 -7.80 17.19 -19.70
CA TYR A 168 -7.89 17.40 -18.24
C TYR A 168 -8.91 16.51 -17.56
N GLY A 169 -9.30 15.41 -18.18
CA GLY A 169 -10.17 14.44 -17.55
C GLY A 169 -10.63 13.33 -18.50
N GLN A 170 -11.55 12.54 -18.01
CA GLN A 170 -12.04 11.34 -18.68
C GLN A 170 -13.56 11.28 -18.67
N ASP A 171 -14.17 10.86 -19.80
CA ASP A 171 -15.60 10.56 -19.86
C ASP A 171 -15.85 9.14 -19.36
N LEU A 172 -16.40 9.01 -18.15
CA LEU A 172 -16.71 7.73 -17.53
C LEU A 172 -17.79 6.95 -18.30
N VAL A 173 -18.73 7.63 -18.99
CA VAL A 173 -19.75 6.98 -19.80
C VAL A 173 -19.12 6.34 -21.04
N GLU A 174 -18.15 7.01 -21.65
CA GLU A 174 -17.41 6.43 -22.78
C GLU A 174 -16.54 5.25 -22.35
N LEU A 175 -15.86 5.34 -21.19
CA LEU A 175 -15.13 4.22 -20.60
C LEU A 175 -16.05 3.05 -20.26
N ALA A 176 -17.26 3.31 -19.73
CA ALA A 176 -18.27 2.29 -19.48
C ALA A 176 -18.73 1.61 -20.79
N ARG A 177 -18.92 2.38 -21.87
CA ARG A 177 -19.22 1.81 -23.20
C ARG A 177 -18.09 0.93 -23.74
N GLN A 178 -16.86 1.25 -23.39
CA GLN A 178 -15.66 0.46 -23.79
C GLN A 178 -15.39 -0.71 -22.84
N ASN A 179 -16.23 -0.94 -21.81
CA ASN A 179 -16.02 -1.94 -20.76
C ASN A 179 -14.68 -1.82 -20.02
N LYS A 180 -14.18 -0.61 -19.89
CA LYS A 180 -12.91 -0.34 -19.19
C LYS A 180 -13.09 -0.07 -17.69
N LEU A 181 -14.33 0.18 -17.25
CA LEU A 181 -14.65 0.40 -15.84
C LEU A 181 -14.90 -0.93 -15.12
N ASP A 182 -14.49 -1.00 -13.86
CA ASP A 182 -14.77 -2.14 -13.01
C ASP A 182 -16.26 -2.25 -12.65
N PRO A 183 -16.80 -3.47 -12.46
CA PRO A 183 -18.18 -3.64 -12.04
C PRO A 183 -18.39 -3.07 -10.65
N VAL A 184 -19.41 -2.24 -10.47
CA VAL A 184 -19.75 -1.62 -9.17
C VAL A 184 -20.79 -2.48 -8.48
N ILE A 185 -20.44 -2.99 -7.29
CA ILE A 185 -21.25 -3.93 -6.51
C ILE A 185 -21.52 -3.33 -5.14
N GLY A 186 -22.75 -3.53 -4.63
CA GLY A 186 -23.09 -3.15 -3.24
C GLY A 186 -23.30 -1.66 -3.00
N ARG A 187 -23.37 -0.81 -4.04
CA ARG A 187 -23.58 0.66 -3.93
C ARG A 187 -24.88 1.15 -4.57
N ASP A 188 -25.86 0.27 -4.69
CA ASP A 188 -27.13 0.58 -5.35
C ASP A 188 -27.94 1.69 -4.66
N SER A 189 -27.93 1.73 -3.34
CA SER A 189 -28.64 2.73 -2.54
C SER A 189 -28.05 4.13 -2.74
N GLU A 190 -26.73 4.24 -2.72
CA GLU A 190 -25.99 5.49 -2.89
C GLU A 190 -26.14 6.01 -4.32
N ILE A 191 -26.02 5.15 -5.33
CA ILE A 191 -26.22 5.53 -6.73
C ILE A 191 -27.64 6.02 -6.97
N ARG A 192 -28.68 5.33 -6.45
CA ARG A 192 -30.06 5.78 -6.53
C ARG A 192 -30.28 7.14 -5.83
N ASN A 193 -29.60 7.36 -4.70
CA ASN A 193 -29.65 8.63 -4.00
C ASN A 193 -29.00 9.76 -4.82
N VAL A 194 -27.84 9.49 -5.44
CA VAL A 194 -27.17 10.42 -6.37
C VAL A 194 -28.11 10.76 -7.55
N ILE A 195 -28.70 9.76 -8.18
CA ILE A 195 -29.68 9.96 -9.28
C ILE A 195 -30.86 10.83 -8.83
N ARG A 196 -31.40 10.55 -7.65
CA ARG A 196 -32.49 11.35 -7.07
C ARG A 196 -32.11 12.80 -6.83
N ILE A 197 -30.89 13.05 -6.33
CA ILE A 197 -30.38 14.41 -6.07
C ILE A 197 -30.16 15.15 -7.38
N LEU A 198 -29.52 14.53 -8.38
CA LEU A 198 -29.30 15.12 -9.69
C LEU A 198 -30.60 15.52 -10.41
N SER A 199 -31.71 14.82 -10.13
CA SER A 199 -33.04 15.11 -10.70
C SER A 199 -33.79 16.22 -9.96
N ARG A 200 -33.25 16.81 -8.89
CA ARG A 200 -33.87 17.90 -8.13
C ARG A 200 -33.77 19.23 -8.88
N LYS A 201 -34.70 20.14 -8.60
CA LYS A 201 -34.68 21.52 -9.11
C LYS A 201 -33.63 22.40 -8.43
N THR A 202 -33.37 22.16 -7.15
CA THR A 202 -32.40 22.90 -6.31
C THR A 202 -31.64 21.93 -5.44
N LYS A 203 -30.44 22.28 -5.00
CA LYS A 203 -29.53 21.38 -4.28
C LYS A 203 -29.33 20.08 -5.06
N ASN A 204 -29.08 20.19 -6.35
CA ASN A 204 -28.99 19.10 -7.30
C ASN A 204 -27.55 18.61 -7.53
N ASN A 205 -26.60 19.00 -6.68
CA ASN A 205 -25.24 18.56 -6.72
C ASN A 205 -24.99 17.62 -5.52
N PRO A 206 -24.88 16.29 -5.71
CA PRO A 206 -24.51 15.40 -4.63
C PRO A 206 -23.04 15.57 -4.23
N CYS A 207 -22.78 15.48 -2.93
CA CYS A 207 -21.43 15.39 -2.40
C CYS A 207 -21.28 14.05 -1.66
N LEU A 208 -20.47 13.16 -2.18
CA LEU A 208 -20.15 11.87 -1.59
C LEU A 208 -19.20 12.07 -0.42
N ILE A 209 -19.62 11.70 0.78
CA ILE A 209 -18.86 11.91 2.01
C ILE A 209 -18.57 10.56 2.64
N GLY A 210 -17.30 10.25 2.83
CA GLY A 210 -16.87 9.00 3.47
C GLY A 210 -15.38 8.95 3.63
N GLU A 211 -14.90 7.98 4.39
CA GLU A 211 -13.48 7.77 4.62
C GLU A 211 -12.72 7.41 3.32
N PRO A 212 -11.39 7.57 3.27
CA PRO A 212 -10.60 7.14 2.12
C PRO A 212 -10.76 5.62 1.87
N GLY A 213 -10.83 5.21 0.60
CA GLY A 213 -10.89 3.78 0.25
C GLY A 213 -12.26 3.11 0.38
N VAL A 214 -13.34 3.82 0.81
CA VAL A 214 -14.68 3.22 0.91
C VAL A 214 -15.40 3.09 -0.44
N GLY A 215 -14.83 3.55 -1.55
CA GLY A 215 -15.40 3.40 -2.89
C GLY A 215 -16.28 4.58 -3.35
N LYS A 216 -15.96 5.83 -2.97
CA LYS A 216 -16.66 7.04 -3.42
C LYS A 216 -16.61 7.21 -4.95
N THR A 217 -15.45 7.00 -5.56
CA THR A 217 -15.24 7.10 -7.01
C THR A 217 -16.06 6.03 -7.76
N ALA A 218 -16.14 4.81 -7.22
CA ALA A 218 -16.93 3.73 -7.78
C ALA A 218 -18.43 4.08 -7.93
N ILE A 219 -18.98 4.94 -7.08
CA ILE A 219 -20.38 5.41 -7.21
C ILE A 219 -20.59 6.25 -8.47
N ALA A 220 -19.60 7.09 -8.84
CA ALA A 220 -19.65 7.85 -10.09
C ALA A 220 -19.51 6.94 -11.33
N GLU A 221 -18.64 5.94 -11.24
CA GLU A 221 -18.46 4.91 -12.26
C GLU A 221 -19.72 4.04 -12.42
N GLY A 222 -20.35 3.64 -11.30
CA GLY A 222 -21.63 2.92 -11.31
C GLY A 222 -22.78 3.73 -11.90
N LEU A 223 -22.82 5.04 -11.67
CA LEU A 223 -23.75 5.92 -12.35
C LEU A 223 -23.52 5.91 -13.88
N ALA A 224 -22.26 5.99 -14.32
CA ALA A 224 -21.91 5.93 -15.73
C ALA A 224 -22.35 4.59 -16.39
N GLN A 225 -22.12 3.47 -15.68
CA GLN A 225 -22.60 2.15 -16.14
C GLN A 225 -24.12 2.07 -16.26
N ARG A 226 -24.86 2.63 -15.30
CA ARG A 226 -26.34 2.69 -15.37
C ARG A 226 -26.84 3.60 -16.48
N ILE A 227 -26.14 4.68 -16.80
CA ILE A 227 -26.47 5.52 -17.95
C ILE A 227 -26.32 4.72 -19.25
N VAL A 228 -25.25 3.93 -19.39
CA VAL A 228 -25.03 3.09 -20.58
C VAL A 228 -26.05 1.97 -20.69
N SER A 229 -26.42 1.33 -19.58
CA SER A 229 -27.46 0.28 -19.54
C SER A 229 -28.90 0.83 -19.66
N GLY A 230 -29.08 2.17 -19.59
CA GLY A 230 -30.39 2.80 -19.63
C GLY A 230 -31.20 2.70 -18.35
N ASP A 231 -30.61 2.23 -17.24
CA ASP A 231 -31.25 2.12 -15.92
C ASP A 231 -31.19 3.45 -15.14
N VAL A 232 -31.61 4.51 -15.80
CA VAL A 232 -31.70 5.86 -15.25
C VAL A 232 -32.94 6.57 -15.79
N PRO A 233 -33.45 7.60 -15.09
CA PRO A 233 -34.54 8.43 -15.60
C PRO A 233 -34.20 9.05 -16.97
N ASP A 234 -35.22 9.30 -17.79
CA ASP A 234 -35.06 9.86 -19.15
C ASP A 234 -34.21 11.15 -19.16
N SER A 235 -34.27 11.95 -18.11
CA SER A 235 -33.47 13.18 -17.98
C SER A 235 -31.96 12.95 -17.87
N LEU A 236 -31.52 11.70 -17.61
CA LEU A 236 -30.10 11.34 -17.43
C LEU A 236 -29.56 10.41 -18.52
N LYS A 237 -30.42 9.83 -19.40
CA LYS A 237 -30.03 8.83 -20.41
C LYS A 237 -28.97 9.31 -21.39
N ASP A 238 -29.07 10.60 -21.79
CA ASP A 238 -28.12 11.21 -22.76
C ASP A 238 -27.02 12.04 -22.10
N ARG A 239 -26.82 11.90 -20.80
CA ARG A 239 -25.80 12.63 -20.07
C ARG A 239 -24.46 11.89 -20.09
N GLN A 240 -23.41 12.68 -20.02
CA GLN A 240 -22.02 12.22 -19.84
C GLN A 240 -21.59 12.52 -18.41
N VAL A 241 -20.80 11.66 -17.82
CA VAL A 241 -20.15 11.87 -16.52
C VAL A 241 -18.66 12.09 -16.77
N PHE A 242 -18.22 13.31 -16.59
CA PHE A 242 -16.85 13.72 -16.86
C PHE A 242 -16.08 13.80 -15.55
N SER A 243 -15.08 12.92 -15.37
CA SER A 243 -14.17 12.93 -14.21
C SER A 243 -13.03 13.88 -14.46
N LEU A 244 -12.89 14.90 -13.61
CA LEU A 244 -11.84 15.91 -13.70
C LEU A 244 -10.54 15.40 -13.08
N ASP A 245 -9.44 15.51 -13.83
CA ASP A 245 -8.10 15.23 -13.35
C ASP A 245 -7.43 16.50 -12.84
N MET A 246 -7.42 16.66 -11.52
CA MET A 246 -6.79 17.80 -10.86
C MET A 246 -5.28 17.82 -11.04
N GLY A 247 -4.66 16.62 -11.10
CA GLY A 247 -3.22 16.48 -11.32
C GLY A 247 -2.80 17.01 -12.68
N ALA A 248 -3.54 16.65 -13.74
CA ALA A 248 -3.29 17.14 -15.09
C ALA A 248 -3.50 18.67 -15.24
N LEU A 249 -4.45 19.23 -14.50
CA LEU A 249 -4.69 20.68 -14.50
C LEU A 249 -3.53 21.47 -13.87
N ILE A 250 -2.91 20.92 -12.81
CA ILE A 250 -1.82 21.57 -12.07
C ILE A 250 -0.46 21.29 -12.73
N ALA A 251 -0.30 20.13 -13.35
CA ALA A 251 0.97 19.72 -13.96
C ALA A 251 1.43 20.73 -15.01
N GLY A 252 2.67 21.24 -14.88
CA GLY A 252 3.27 22.19 -15.79
C GLY A 252 2.76 23.63 -15.71
N ALA A 253 1.80 23.95 -14.84
CA ALA A 253 1.40 25.33 -14.58
C ALA A 253 2.48 26.03 -13.74
N LYS A 254 3.24 26.95 -14.35
CA LYS A 254 4.29 27.72 -13.67
C LYS A 254 3.73 28.88 -12.85
N TYR A 255 2.56 29.38 -13.23
CA TYR A 255 1.92 30.54 -12.62
C TYR A 255 0.45 30.25 -12.28
N ARG A 256 -0.04 30.88 -11.22
CA ARG A 256 -1.42 30.78 -10.76
C ARG A 256 -2.46 31.02 -11.87
N GLY A 257 -2.21 32.00 -12.74
CA GLY A 257 -3.12 32.35 -13.85
C GLY A 257 -3.34 31.21 -14.86
N GLU A 258 -2.33 30.40 -15.12
CA GLU A 258 -2.41 29.29 -16.07
C GLU A 258 -3.38 28.19 -15.61
N PHE A 259 -3.36 27.83 -14.34
CA PHE A 259 -4.33 26.89 -13.76
C PHE A 259 -5.78 27.45 -13.82
N GLU A 260 -5.96 28.73 -13.43
CA GLU A 260 -7.27 29.38 -13.48
C GLU A 260 -7.81 29.43 -14.90
N GLU A 261 -6.98 29.71 -15.89
CA GLU A 261 -7.36 29.70 -17.32
C GLU A 261 -7.72 28.30 -17.83
N ARG A 262 -6.95 27.28 -17.48
CA ARG A 262 -7.24 25.88 -17.83
C ARG A 262 -8.55 25.42 -17.21
N PHE A 263 -8.71 25.65 -15.92
CA PHE A 263 -9.95 25.29 -15.21
C PHE A 263 -11.16 26.04 -15.75
N LYS A 264 -11.02 27.35 -16.03
CA LYS A 264 -12.07 28.16 -16.67
C LYS A 264 -12.46 27.62 -18.04
N ALA A 265 -11.48 27.20 -18.83
CA ALA A 265 -11.73 26.61 -20.14
C ALA A 265 -12.52 25.29 -20.06
N VAL A 266 -12.17 24.41 -19.08
CA VAL A 266 -12.94 23.18 -18.81
C VAL A 266 -14.39 23.51 -18.46
N VAL A 267 -14.59 24.44 -17.54
CA VAL A 267 -15.92 24.82 -17.04
C VAL A 267 -16.74 25.51 -18.13
N GLU A 268 -16.14 26.33 -18.99
CA GLU A 268 -16.82 26.95 -20.14
C GLU A 268 -17.25 25.93 -21.18
N GLU A 269 -16.42 24.87 -21.42
CA GLU A 269 -16.78 23.80 -22.34
C GLU A 269 -17.95 22.96 -21.79
N ILE A 270 -17.93 22.64 -20.49
CA ILE A 270 -19.04 21.98 -19.81
C ILE A 270 -20.31 22.82 -19.90
N LYS A 271 -20.23 24.13 -19.72
CA LYS A 271 -21.37 25.05 -19.86
C LYS A 271 -21.96 25.04 -21.27
N LYS A 272 -21.13 25.01 -22.32
CA LYS A 272 -21.59 24.92 -23.72
C LYS A 272 -22.37 23.63 -24.02
N SER A 273 -22.16 22.59 -23.22
CA SER A 273 -22.92 21.34 -23.34
C SER A 273 -24.39 21.44 -22.91
N GLU A 274 -24.84 22.61 -22.41
CA GLU A 274 -26.22 22.87 -21.95
C GLU A 274 -26.72 21.83 -20.94
N GLY A 275 -25.81 21.43 -20.02
CA GLY A 275 -26.10 20.48 -18.95
C GLY A 275 -26.06 19.01 -19.34
N ARG A 276 -25.58 18.65 -20.54
CA ARG A 276 -25.38 17.25 -20.93
C ARG A 276 -24.21 16.60 -20.17
N ILE A 277 -23.25 17.39 -19.69
CA ILE A 277 -22.09 16.91 -18.96
C ILE A 277 -22.33 17.13 -17.46
N ILE A 278 -22.16 16.06 -16.67
CA ILE A 278 -22.11 16.06 -15.21
C ILE A 278 -20.64 15.99 -14.83
N LEU A 279 -20.14 16.99 -14.12
CA LEU A 279 -18.76 17.05 -13.67
C LEU A 279 -18.59 16.23 -12.39
N PHE A 280 -17.72 15.23 -12.42
CA PHE A 280 -17.27 14.53 -11.22
C PHE A 280 -15.93 15.11 -10.76
N ILE A 281 -15.87 15.52 -9.49
CA ILE A 281 -14.66 16.06 -8.86
C ILE A 281 -14.35 15.20 -7.65
N ASP A 282 -13.30 14.39 -7.78
CA ASP A 282 -12.74 13.72 -6.62
C ASP A 282 -11.92 14.71 -5.79
N GLU A 283 -11.86 14.50 -4.47
CA GLU A 283 -11.22 15.42 -3.54
C GLU A 283 -11.66 16.88 -3.71
N LEU A 284 -12.99 17.11 -3.72
CA LEU A 284 -13.59 18.43 -3.94
C LEU A 284 -12.98 19.53 -3.06
N HIS A 285 -12.50 19.19 -1.88
CA HIS A 285 -11.83 20.11 -0.94
C HIS A 285 -10.58 20.75 -1.53
N ASN A 286 -9.87 20.12 -2.46
CA ASN A 286 -8.69 20.67 -3.13
C ASN A 286 -9.04 21.89 -3.99
N ILE A 287 -10.26 21.95 -4.54
CA ILE A 287 -10.71 23.10 -5.32
C ILE A 287 -11.20 24.23 -4.41
N VAL A 288 -11.85 23.88 -3.30
CA VAL A 288 -12.55 24.83 -2.42
C VAL A 288 -11.63 25.34 -1.30
N GLY A 289 -10.68 24.51 -0.83
CA GLY A 289 -9.84 24.79 0.33
C GLY A 289 -8.51 25.47 0.01
N ALA A 290 -8.11 25.46 -1.21
CA ALA A 290 -6.79 25.93 -1.65
C ALA A 290 -6.52 27.45 -1.49
N GLY A 291 -7.50 28.24 -1.01
CA GLY A 291 -7.40 29.70 -0.92
C GLY A 291 -6.98 30.29 0.45
N LYS A 292 -6.67 29.45 1.47
CA LYS A 292 -6.43 29.99 2.84
C LYS A 292 -4.98 30.12 3.29
N SER A 293 -4.04 29.53 2.58
CA SER A 293 -2.61 29.79 2.78
C SER A 293 -2.11 30.78 1.73
N ASP A 294 -1.25 31.71 2.10
CA ASP A 294 -0.66 32.73 1.21
C ASP A 294 -0.12 32.06 -0.08
N GLY A 295 -0.86 32.26 -1.19
CA GLY A 295 -0.48 31.76 -2.51
C GLY A 295 -1.30 30.56 -3.05
N ALA A 296 -2.27 30.02 -2.34
CA ALA A 296 -3.08 28.91 -2.82
C ALA A 296 -4.23 29.33 -3.75
N MET A 297 -4.57 28.47 -4.72
CA MET A 297 -5.52 28.69 -5.80
C MET A 297 -6.97 28.65 -5.30
N ASP A 298 -7.80 29.64 -5.57
CA ASP A 298 -9.22 29.65 -5.22
C ASP A 298 -10.12 29.42 -6.45
N ALA A 299 -10.07 28.20 -6.98
CA ALA A 299 -10.98 27.76 -8.06
C ALA A 299 -12.43 27.66 -7.59
N GLY A 300 -12.68 27.62 -6.27
CA GLY A 300 -14.02 27.65 -5.69
C GLY A 300 -14.81 28.88 -6.09
N ASN A 301 -14.16 30.04 -6.23
CA ASN A 301 -14.81 31.26 -6.66
C ASN A 301 -15.30 31.22 -8.11
N LEU A 302 -14.71 30.40 -8.96
CA LEU A 302 -15.18 30.17 -10.34
C LEU A 302 -16.39 29.23 -10.39
N LEU A 303 -16.44 28.23 -9.51
CA LEU A 303 -17.56 27.26 -9.43
C LEU A 303 -18.80 27.86 -8.79
N LYS A 304 -18.67 28.67 -7.73
CA LYS A 304 -19.79 29.21 -6.95
C LYS A 304 -20.87 29.90 -7.78
N PRO A 305 -20.56 30.82 -8.72
CA PRO A 305 -21.56 31.48 -9.56
C PRO A 305 -22.31 30.51 -10.46
N MET A 306 -21.65 29.51 -11.01
CA MET A 306 -22.21 28.56 -11.96
C MET A 306 -23.11 27.52 -11.29
N LEU A 307 -22.68 27.00 -10.13
CA LEU A 307 -23.51 26.16 -9.27
C LEU A 307 -24.75 26.96 -8.78
N ALA A 308 -24.57 28.27 -8.53
CA ALA A 308 -25.65 29.14 -8.08
C ALA A 308 -26.73 29.33 -9.15
N ARG A 309 -26.35 29.41 -10.43
CA ARG A 309 -27.24 29.59 -11.56
C ARG A 309 -27.81 28.28 -12.11
N GLY A 310 -27.31 27.11 -11.62
CA GLY A 310 -27.69 25.80 -12.18
C GLY A 310 -27.14 25.52 -13.57
N GLU A 311 -26.10 26.28 -13.97
CA GLU A 311 -25.39 26.11 -15.25
C GLU A 311 -24.44 24.90 -15.25
N LEU A 312 -24.10 24.40 -14.07
CA LEU A 312 -23.18 23.27 -13.85
C LEU A 312 -23.87 22.25 -12.94
N HIS A 313 -23.82 20.97 -13.35
CA HIS A 313 -24.13 19.82 -12.52
C HIS A 313 -22.82 19.18 -12.06
N CYS A 314 -22.68 19.00 -10.75
CA CYS A 314 -21.44 18.50 -10.17
C CYS A 314 -21.72 17.38 -9.15
N ILE A 315 -20.93 16.33 -9.19
CA ILE A 315 -20.81 15.31 -8.15
C ILE A 315 -19.45 15.54 -7.49
N GLY A 316 -19.45 15.87 -6.22
CA GLY A 316 -18.20 15.99 -5.44
C GLY A 316 -17.95 14.75 -4.61
N ALA A 317 -16.69 14.43 -4.33
CA ALA A 317 -16.30 13.43 -3.35
C ALA A 317 -15.30 14.03 -2.36
N THR A 318 -15.42 13.72 -1.08
CA THR A 318 -14.54 14.24 -0.02
C THR A 318 -14.69 13.42 1.26
N THR A 319 -13.86 13.66 2.27
CA THR A 319 -14.02 13.07 3.61
C THR A 319 -14.96 13.91 4.48
N LEU A 320 -15.45 13.34 5.59
CA LEU A 320 -16.33 14.06 6.51
C LEU A 320 -15.66 15.28 7.14
N ASN A 321 -14.39 15.16 7.51
CA ASN A 321 -13.64 16.25 8.12
C ASN A 321 -13.44 17.41 7.15
N GLU A 322 -13.07 17.12 5.91
CA GLU A 322 -12.88 18.10 4.84
C GLU A 322 -14.20 18.76 4.42
N TYR A 323 -15.28 17.97 4.36
CA TYR A 323 -16.62 18.52 4.11
C TYR A 323 -16.99 19.56 5.15
N ARG A 324 -16.84 19.26 6.45
CA ARG A 324 -17.07 20.19 7.55
C ARG A 324 -16.18 21.42 7.50
N GLN A 325 -14.91 21.23 7.15
CA GLN A 325 -13.92 22.30 7.14
C GLN A 325 -14.07 23.27 5.97
N TYR A 326 -14.39 22.78 4.77
CA TYR A 326 -14.34 23.53 3.52
C TYR A 326 -15.70 23.78 2.88
N ILE A 327 -16.67 22.86 2.97
CA ILE A 327 -17.97 22.98 2.32
C ILE A 327 -19.02 23.54 3.27
N GLU A 328 -19.16 23.00 4.47
CA GLU A 328 -20.17 23.41 5.45
C GLU A 328 -19.96 24.85 5.98
N LYS A 329 -18.69 25.27 6.08
CA LYS A 329 -18.36 26.65 6.48
C LYS A 329 -18.62 27.70 5.40
N ASP A 330 -18.81 27.30 4.15
CA ASP A 330 -19.12 28.19 3.04
C ASP A 330 -20.62 28.14 2.72
N ALA A 331 -21.37 29.12 3.18
CA ALA A 331 -22.82 29.19 3.02
C ALA A 331 -23.30 29.14 1.55
N ALA A 332 -22.43 29.47 0.57
CA ALA A 332 -22.78 29.40 -0.85
C ALA A 332 -22.72 27.95 -1.36
N LEU A 333 -21.73 27.19 -0.92
CA LEU A 333 -21.55 25.79 -1.28
C LEU A 333 -22.49 24.87 -0.50
N GLU A 334 -22.69 25.07 0.80
CA GLU A 334 -23.61 24.31 1.66
C GLU A 334 -25.03 24.30 1.09
N ARG A 335 -25.48 25.43 0.56
CA ARG A 335 -26.81 25.54 -0.07
C ARG A 335 -26.91 24.86 -1.43
N ARG A 336 -25.81 24.40 -2.03
CA ARG A 336 -25.79 23.84 -3.38
C ARG A 336 -25.45 22.36 -3.41
N PHE A 337 -24.60 21.91 -2.49
CA PHE A 337 -24.30 20.52 -2.33
C PHE A 337 -25.25 19.81 -1.38
N GLN A 338 -25.63 18.58 -1.72
CA GLN A 338 -26.41 17.69 -0.87
C GLN A 338 -25.51 16.53 -0.43
N PRO A 339 -25.28 16.35 0.87
CA PRO A 339 -24.45 15.26 1.36
C PRO A 339 -25.08 13.89 1.09
N VAL A 340 -24.25 12.95 0.68
CA VAL A 340 -24.55 11.51 0.53
C VAL A 340 -23.48 10.79 1.31
N MET A 341 -23.86 10.19 2.44
CA MET A 341 -22.94 9.39 3.24
C MET A 341 -22.59 8.10 2.50
N VAL A 342 -21.30 7.76 2.50
CA VAL A 342 -20.74 6.54 1.93
C VAL A 342 -20.00 5.84 3.04
N ASP A 343 -20.69 4.92 3.69
CA ASP A 343 -20.16 4.18 4.81
C ASP A 343 -19.22 3.05 4.34
N GLU A 344 -18.35 2.59 5.23
CA GLU A 344 -17.53 1.41 5.00
C GLU A 344 -18.44 0.19 4.78
N PRO A 345 -18.22 -0.61 3.71
CA PRO A 345 -19.02 -1.80 3.46
C PRO A 345 -18.75 -2.86 4.53
N THR A 346 -19.70 -3.74 4.75
CA THR A 346 -19.55 -4.90 5.62
C THR A 346 -18.54 -5.90 5.02
N VAL A 347 -18.06 -6.84 5.84
CA VAL A 347 -17.19 -7.93 5.35
C VAL A 347 -17.90 -8.75 4.26
N GLU A 348 -19.20 -9.01 4.41
CA GLU A 348 -20.01 -9.76 3.47
C GLU A 348 -20.17 -9.03 2.13
N ASP A 349 -20.42 -7.71 2.18
CA ASP A 349 -20.45 -6.86 0.99
C ASP A 349 -19.08 -6.83 0.30
N THR A 350 -18.01 -6.75 1.07
CA THR A 350 -16.63 -6.75 0.55
C THR A 350 -16.31 -8.07 -0.15
N ILE A 351 -16.69 -9.22 0.40
CA ILE A 351 -16.53 -10.52 -0.27
C ILE A 351 -17.27 -10.52 -1.61
N SER A 352 -18.48 -9.97 -1.66
CA SER A 352 -19.26 -9.85 -2.90
C SER A 352 -18.57 -8.95 -3.93
N ILE A 353 -17.99 -7.83 -3.49
CA ILE A 353 -17.19 -6.92 -4.33
C ILE A 353 -15.96 -7.65 -4.89
N LEU A 354 -15.19 -8.33 -4.04
CA LEU A 354 -14.01 -9.07 -4.45
C LEU A 354 -14.33 -10.18 -5.46
N ARG A 355 -15.45 -10.89 -5.27
CA ARG A 355 -15.94 -11.89 -6.25
C ARG A 355 -16.26 -11.29 -7.60
N GLY A 356 -16.82 -10.08 -7.62
CA GLY A 356 -17.09 -9.37 -8.87
C GLY A 356 -15.84 -8.86 -9.58
N LEU A 357 -14.78 -8.54 -8.84
CA LEU A 357 -13.50 -8.10 -9.38
C LEU A 357 -12.57 -9.25 -9.77
N LYS A 358 -12.82 -10.45 -9.25
CA LYS A 358 -11.97 -11.64 -9.37
C LYS A 358 -11.49 -11.91 -10.80
N GLU A 359 -12.41 -12.00 -11.76
CA GLU A 359 -12.06 -12.35 -13.15
C GLU A 359 -11.11 -11.34 -13.78
N ARG A 360 -11.28 -10.06 -13.48
CA ARG A 360 -10.39 -9.00 -14.00
C ARG A 360 -8.97 -9.09 -13.44
N TYR A 361 -8.85 -9.35 -12.13
CA TYR A 361 -7.55 -9.55 -11.50
C TYR A 361 -6.88 -10.84 -11.97
N GLU A 362 -7.64 -11.93 -12.14
CA GLU A 362 -7.13 -13.19 -12.70
C GLU A 362 -6.56 -13.01 -14.11
N VAL A 363 -7.24 -12.21 -14.95
CA VAL A 363 -6.75 -11.94 -16.31
C VAL A 363 -5.56 -10.99 -16.30
N PHE A 364 -5.62 -9.91 -15.53
CA PHE A 364 -4.54 -8.92 -15.48
C PHE A 364 -3.21 -9.52 -14.99
N HIS A 365 -3.27 -10.33 -13.94
CA HIS A 365 -2.08 -10.96 -13.37
C HIS A 365 -1.74 -12.33 -13.98
N GLY A 366 -2.67 -12.96 -14.67
CA GLY A 366 -2.50 -14.32 -15.20
C GLY A 366 -2.47 -15.42 -14.13
N VAL A 367 -3.07 -15.16 -12.98
CA VAL A 367 -3.05 -16.03 -11.78
C VAL A 367 -4.48 -16.40 -11.41
N LYS A 368 -4.71 -17.61 -10.87
CA LYS A 368 -6.03 -18.05 -10.41
C LYS A 368 -6.25 -17.69 -8.94
N ILE A 369 -7.39 -17.11 -8.60
CA ILE A 369 -7.73 -16.71 -7.22
C ILE A 369 -8.76 -17.70 -6.66
N GLN A 370 -8.45 -18.32 -5.51
CA GLN A 370 -9.42 -19.17 -4.82
C GLN A 370 -10.45 -18.33 -4.07
N ASP A 371 -11.69 -18.82 -3.96
CA ASP A 371 -12.76 -18.11 -3.22
C ASP A 371 -12.40 -17.94 -1.74
N GLN A 372 -11.72 -18.92 -1.15
CA GLN A 372 -11.21 -18.84 0.22
C GLN A 372 -10.22 -17.68 0.40
N ALA A 373 -9.39 -17.37 -0.60
CA ALA A 373 -8.48 -16.24 -0.55
C ALA A 373 -9.23 -14.90 -0.50
N LEU A 374 -10.35 -14.77 -1.24
CA LEU A 374 -11.19 -13.57 -1.20
C LEU A 374 -11.86 -13.39 0.16
N ILE A 375 -12.38 -14.48 0.72
CA ILE A 375 -12.97 -14.50 2.07
C ILE A 375 -11.90 -14.12 3.09
N ALA A 376 -10.73 -14.73 3.00
CA ALA A 376 -9.60 -14.43 3.89
C ALA A 376 -9.17 -12.96 3.76
N ALA A 377 -9.05 -12.42 2.55
CA ALA A 377 -8.69 -11.02 2.32
C ALA A 377 -9.67 -10.05 3.01
N ALA A 378 -10.99 -10.28 2.90
CA ALA A 378 -12.00 -9.45 3.54
C ALA A 378 -11.97 -9.59 5.08
N VAL A 379 -11.96 -10.82 5.60
CA VAL A 379 -12.03 -11.09 7.04
C VAL A 379 -10.75 -10.66 7.74
N LEU A 380 -9.59 -11.07 7.20
CA LEU A 380 -8.30 -10.80 7.83
C LEU A 380 -7.92 -9.31 7.72
N SER A 381 -8.20 -8.64 6.59
CA SER A 381 -7.94 -7.20 6.48
C SER A 381 -8.81 -6.41 7.46
N ASN A 382 -10.07 -6.77 7.62
CA ASN A 382 -10.96 -6.12 8.59
C ASN A 382 -10.44 -6.28 10.03
N ARG A 383 -9.90 -7.45 10.34
CA ARG A 383 -9.42 -7.78 11.68
C ARG A 383 -8.03 -7.20 11.99
N TYR A 384 -7.10 -7.23 11.00
CA TYR A 384 -5.69 -6.97 11.24
C TYR A 384 -5.19 -5.64 10.70
N ILE A 385 -5.91 -5.00 9.78
CA ILE A 385 -5.54 -3.69 9.20
C ILE A 385 -6.56 -2.66 9.69
N THR A 386 -6.19 -1.89 10.72
CA THR A 386 -7.09 -0.95 11.40
C THR A 386 -6.97 0.50 10.94
N ASP A 387 -5.92 0.83 10.20
CA ASP A 387 -5.62 2.18 9.70
C ASP A 387 -6.18 2.47 8.31
N ARG A 388 -6.79 1.47 7.66
CA ARG A 388 -7.42 1.56 6.33
C ARG A 388 -8.82 0.96 6.35
N PHE A 389 -9.64 1.32 5.37
CA PHE A 389 -11.06 0.94 5.29
C PHE A 389 -11.32 -0.09 4.20
N LEU A 390 -12.37 -0.89 4.39
CA LEU A 390 -12.91 -1.76 3.37
C LEU A 390 -13.63 -0.91 2.27
N PRO A 391 -13.68 -1.36 1.01
CA PRO A 391 -13.10 -2.59 0.47
C PRO A 391 -11.63 -2.45 0.06
N ASP A 392 -11.06 -1.26 0.03
CA ASP A 392 -9.76 -0.91 -0.53
C ASP A 392 -8.63 -1.78 0.04
N LYS A 393 -8.53 -1.90 1.37
CA LYS A 393 -7.51 -2.75 2.02
C LYS A 393 -7.58 -4.22 1.63
N ALA A 394 -8.79 -4.74 1.35
CA ALA A 394 -8.98 -6.12 0.92
C ALA A 394 -8.67 -6.31 -0.57
N ILE A 395 -8.98 -5.32 -1.40
CA ILE A 395 -8.65 -5.30 -2.83
C ILE A 395 -7.13 -5.27 -2.99
N ASP A 396 -6.43 -4.40 -2.27
CA ASP A 396 -4.98 -4.27 -2.31
C ASP A 396 -4.28 -5.57 -1.88
N LEU A 397 -4.82 -6.28 -0.88
CA LEU A 397 -4.27 -7.58 -0.48
C LEU A 397 -4.37 -8.61 -1.60
N VAL A 398 -5.49 -8.65 -2.31
CA VAL A 398 -5.69 -9.57 -3.43
C VAL A 398 -4.77 -9.19 -4.59
N ASP A 399 -4.64 -7.90 -4.89
CA ASP A 399 -3.77 -7.39 -5.94
C ASP A 399 -2.29 -7.73 -5.66
N GLU A 400 -1.81 -7.45 -4.46
CA GLU A 400 -0.44 -7.77 -4.05
C GLU A 400 -0.18 -9.28 -4.04
N ALA A 401 -1.18 -10.10 -3.63
CA ALA A 401 -1.05 -11.56 -3.66
C ALA A 401 -0.92 -12.08 -5.10
N CYS A 402 -1.70 -11.55 -6.01
CA CYS A 402 -1.60 -11.89 -7.42
C CYS A 402 -0.25 -11.44 -8.01
N ALA A 403 0.21 -10.23 -7.68
CA ALA A 403 1.50 -9.70 -8.11
C ALA A 403 2.67 -10.53 -7.56
N LEU A 404 2.59 -10.97 -6.29
CA LEU A 404 3.59 -11.82 -5.66
C LEU A 404 3.72 -13.15 -6.42
N ILE A 405 2.61 -13.86 -6.62
CA ILE A 405 2.59 -15.14 -7.34
C ILE A 405 3.11 -14.97 -8.78
N ARG A 406 2.67 -13.92 -9.48
CA ARG A 406 3.18 -13.61 -10.82
C ARG A 406 4.69 -13.40 -10.83
N THR A 407 5.22 -12.65 -9.86
CA THR A 407 6.65 -12.42 -9.73
C THR A 407 7.41 -13.71 -9.42
N GLU A 408 6.84 -14.58 -8.56
CA GLU A 408 7.40 -15.91 -8.28
C GLU A 408 7.39 -16.82 -9.53
N MET A 409 6.35 -16.75 -10.37
CA MET A 409 6.27 -17.50 -11.64
C MET A 409 7.28 -16.98 -12.69
N ASP A 410 7.52 -15.68 -12.72
CA ASP A 410 8.43 -15.06 -13.69
C ASP A 410 9.89 -15.14 -13.25
N SER A 411 10.16 -15.21 -11.96
CA SER A 411 11.49 -15.32 -11.37
C SER A 411 11.87 -16.79 -11.12
N MET A 412 13.17 -17.01 -10.91
CA MET A 412 13.68 -18.32 -10.51
C MET A 412 13.23 -18.63 -9.08
N PRO A 413 12.66 -19.82 -8.78
CA PRO A 413 12.29 -20.20 -7.43
C PRO A 413 13.43 -20.09 -6.42
N THR A 414 13.12 -19.72 -5.18
CA THR A 414 14.12 -19.49 -4.13
C THR A 414 15.03 -20.70 -3.92
N GLU A 415 14.46 -21.91 -3.93
CA GLU A 415 15.22 -23.16 -3.80
C GLU A 415 16.24 -23.35 -4.92
N LEU A 416 15.87 -23.00 -6.14
CA LEU A 416 16.76 -23.09 -7.30
C LEU A 416 17.84 -22.01 -7.28
N ASP A 417 17.51 -20.79 -6.82
CA ASP A 417 18.47 -19.69 -6.66
C ASP A 417 19.47 -19.97 -5.54
N GLU A 418 19.05 -20.59 -4.45
CA GLU A 418 19.95 -21.04 -3.37
C GLU A 418 20.96 -22.07 -3.85
N ILE A 419 20.52 -23.08 -4.59
CA ILE A 419 21.43 -24.08 -5.18
C ILE A 419 22.40 -23.38 -6.15
N ARG A 420 21.92 -22.47 -6.98
CA ARG A 420 22.77 -21.67 -7.89
C ARG A 420 23.84 -20.89 -7.15
N ARG A 421 23.48 -20.25 -6.03
CA ARG A 421 24.42 -19.48 -5.20
C ARG A 421 25.47 -20.40 -4.56
N LYS A 422 25.08 -21.57 -4.07
CA LYS A 422 26.01 -22.58 -3.55
C LYS A 422 26.96 -23.07 -4.64
N ILE A 423 26.43 -23.38 -5.83
CA ILE A 423 27.27 -23.75 -6.98
C ILE A 423 28.32 -22.66 -7.27
N LEU A 424 27.91 -21.40 -7.32
CA LEU A 424 28.81 -20.28 -7.58
C LEU A 424 29.90 -20.15 -6.48
N GLN A 425 29.51 -20.36 -5.21
CA GLN A 425 30.45 -20.34 -4.09
C GLN A 425 31.50 -21.45 -4.22
N HIS A 426 31.06 -22.69 -4.49
CA HIS A 426 31.98 -23.82 -4.68
C HIS A 426 32.81 -23.69 -5.97
N GLU A 427 32.30 -23.05 -7.03
CA GLU A 427 33.11 -22.76 -8.24
C GLU A 427 34.24 -21.74 -7.94
N ILE A 428 33.97 -20.76 -7.08
CA ILE A 428 35.01 -19.82 -6.61
C ILE A 428 36.04 -20.58 -5.78
N GLU A 429 35.61 -21.44 -4.86
CA GLU A 429 36.46 -22.26 -4.01
C GLU A 429 37.31 -23.22 -4.84
N GLU A 430 36.72 -23.92 -5.81
CA GLU A 430 37.43 -24.78 -6.77
C GLU A 430 38.52 -24.00 -7.52
N THR A 431 38.21 -22.77 -7.92
CA THR A 431 39.17 -21.92 -8.64
C THR A 431 40.38 -21.52 -7.77
N VAL A 432 40.18 -21.35 -6.48
CA VAL A 432 41.24 -21.05 -5.51
C VAL A 432 42.05 -22.30 -5.23
N LEU A 433 41.43 -23.44 -4.92
CA LEU A 433 42.07 -24.71 -4.60
C LEU A 433 42.89 -25.28 -5.77
N LYS A 434 42.50 -25.05 -7.02
CA LYS A 434 43.28 -25.42 -8.22
C LYS A 434 44.64 -24.73 -8.32
N LYS A 435 44.88 -23.65 -7.59
CA LYS A 435 46.14 -22.93 -7.56
C LYS A 435 47.07 -23.40 -6.45
N GLU A 436 46.55 -24.18 -5.49
CA GLU A 436 47.30 -24.73 -4.39
C GLU A 436 47.82 -26.12 -4.74
N THR A 437 49.02 -26.44 -4.24
CA THR A 437 49.72 -27.72 -4.56
C THR A 437 49.88 -28.61 -3.34
N ASP A 438 49.31 -28.24 -2.22
CA ASP A 438 49.37 -29.01 -0.97
C ASP A 438 48.47 -30.24 -1.03
N LYS A 439 48.90 -31.35 -0.40
CA LYS A 439 48.18 -32.63 -0.45
C LYS A 439 46.78 -32.57 0.13
N LEU A 440 46.58 -31.79 1.20
CA LEU A 440 45.27 -31.54 1.82
C LEU A 440 44.39 -30.71 0.89
N ALA A 441 44.94 -29.72 0.18
CA ALA A 441 44.17 -28.92 -0.78
C ALA A 441 43.69 -29.75 -1.99
N VAL A 442 44.48 -30.76 -2.40
CA VAL A 442 44.07 -31.67 -3.50
C VAL A 442 42.96 -32.62 -3.06
N GLU A 443 42.98 -33.12 -1.83
CA GLU A 443 41.90 -33.96 -1.27
C GLU A 443 40.60 -33.13 -1.15
N HIS A 444 40.66 -31.94 -0.60
CA HIS A 444 39.51 -31.03 -0.50
C HIS A 444 39.01 -30.58 -1.86
N LEU A 445 39.89 -30.35 -2.84
CA LEU A 445 39.51 -30.10 -4.24
C LEU A 445 38.65 -31.21 -4.81
N HIS A 446 38.99 -32.46 -4.50
CA HIS A 446 38.21 -33.62 -5.00
C HIS A 446 36.83 -33.72 -4.37
N GLU A 447 36.71 -33.40 -3.07
CA GLU A 447 35.43 -33.30 -2.36
C GLU A 447 34.55 -32.22 -2.95
N VAL A 448 35.06 -30.98 -3.07
CA VAL A 448 34.36 -29.85 -3.67
C VAL A 448 33.90 -30.13 -5.10
N GLN A 449 34.74 -30.81 -5.92
CA GLN A 449 34.35 -31.21 -7.28
C GLN A 449 33.22 -32.23 -7.30
N LYS A 450 33.21 -33.17 -6.34
CA LYS A 450 32.11 -34.14 -6.21
C LYS A 450 30.80 -33.45 -5.83
N GLU A 451 30.82 -32.61 -4.79
CA GLU A 451 29.66 -31.82 -4.36
C GLU A 451 29.15 -30.91 -5.46
N LEU A 452 30.05 -30.27 -6.21
CA LEU A 452 29.71 -29.44 -7.35
C LEU A 452 29.03 -30.23 -8.48
N SER A 453 29.45 -31.48 -8.72
CA SER A 453 28.79 -32.35 -9.69
C SER A 453 27.39 -32.73 -9.28
N GLU A 454 27.20 -33.13 -8.01
CA GLU A 454 25.90 -33.48 -7.43
C GLU A 454 24.93 -32.29 -7.43
N MET A 455 25.41 -31.11 -7.00
CA MET A 455 24.59 -29.88 -7.02
C MET A 455 24.22 -29.41 -8.42
N ARG A 456 25.10 -29.54 -9.41
CA ARG A 456 24.81 -29.25 -10.82
C ARG A 456 23.76 -30.18 -11.40
N GLU A 457 23.81 -31.47 -11.05
CA GLU A 457 22.80 -32.45 -11.48
C GLU A 457 21.43 -32.11 -10.89
N GLN A 458 21.35 -31.85 -9.58
CA GLN A 458 20.13 -31.39 -8.90
C GLN A 458 19.60 -30.08 -9.50
N PHE A 459 20.46 -29.10 -9.74
CA PHE A 459 20.09 -27.83 -10.37
C PHE A 459 19.50 -28.05 -11.77
N ASN A 460 20.10 -28.87 -12.60
CA ASN A 460 19.61 -29.12 -13.96
C ASN A 460 18.27 -29.87 -13.94
N GLU A 461 18.08 -30.84 -13.04
CA GLU A 461 16.82 -31.54 -12.88
C GLU A 461 15.70 -30.58 -12.43
N MET A 462 15.95 -29.77 -11.41
CA MET A 462 14.98 -28.79 -10.89
C MET A 462 14.69 -27.71 -11.93
N LYS A 463 15.72 -27.26 -12.67
CA LYS A 463 15.56 -26.26 -13.73
C LYS A 463 14.69 -26.77 -14.87
N ALA A 464 14.87 -28.01 -15.30
CA ALA A 464 14.05 -28.64 -16.33
C ALA A 464 12.58 -28.78 -15.88
N LYS A 465 12.34 -29.16 -14.62
CA LYS A 465 10.99 -29.18 -14.03
C LYS A 465 10.36 -27.78 -14.04
N TRP A 466 11.08 -26.77 -13.56
CA TRP A 466 10.63 -25.38 -13.54
C TRP A 466 10.28 -24.85 -14.94
N GLU A 467 11.15 -25.08 -15.94
CA GLU A 467 10.91 -24.63 -17.32
C GLU A 467 9.66 -25.30 -17.92
N ASN A 468 9.43 -26.59 -17.64
CA ASN A 468 8.25 -27.30 -18.09
C ASN A 468 6.96 -26.75 -17.41
N GLU A 469 6.98 -26.52 -16.08
CA GLU A 469 5.86 -25.95 -15.34
C GLU A 469 5.55 -24.52 -15.86
N LYS A 470 6.57 -23.69 -16.04
CA LYS A 470 6.44 -22.33 -16.58
C LYS A 470 5.83 -22.33 -17.99
N SER A 471 6.25 -23.25 -18.86
CA SER A 471 5.70 -23.37 -20.21
C SER A 471 4.21 -23.78 -20.19
N ALA A 472 3.81 -24.68 -19.30
CA ALA A 472 2.42 -25.11 -19.16
C ALA A 472 1.54 -23.95 -18.66
N ILE A 473 1.99 -23.21 -17.65
CA ILE A 473 1.26 -22.04 -17.10
C ILE A 473 1.13 -20.94 -18.17
N SER A 474 2.19 -20.65 -18.92
CA SER A 474 2.17 -19.64 -19.98
C SER A 474 1.15 -19.95 -21.09
N LYS A 475 0.95 -21.22 -21.42
CA LYS A 475 -0.08 -21.63 -22.40
C LYS A 475 -1.49 -21.39 -21.88
N VAL A 476 -1.75 -21.75 -20.62
CA VAL A 476 -3.04 -21.53 -19.97
C VAL A 476 -3.35 -20.03 -19.89
N GLN A 477 -2.36 -19.20 -19.54
CA GLN A 477 -2.50 -17.77 -19.49
C GLN A 477 -2.89 -17.19 -20.86
N LYS A 478 -2.20 -17.54 -21.91
CA LYS A 478 -2.50 -17.08 -23.26
C LYS A 478 -3.91 -17.45 -23.71
N LEU A 479 -4.37 -18.66 -23.39
CA LEU A 479 -5.76 -19.08 -23.69
C LEU A 479 -6.79 -18.25 -22.92
N ARG A 480 -6.52 -17.84 -21.69
CA ARG A 480 -7.40 -16.95 -20.90
C ARG A 480 -7.46 -15.55 -21.49
N GLU A 481 -6.31 -14.98 -21.92
CA GLU A 481 -6.26 -13.69 -22.61
C GLU A 481 -7.08 -13.74 -23.93
N ASP A 482 -6.95 -14.84 -24.68
CA ASP A 482 -7.70 -15.04 -25.92
C ASP A 482 -9.22 -15.17 -25.67
N ILE A 483 -9.63 -15.82 -24.56
CA ILE A 483 -11.03 -15.93 -24.13
C ILE A 483 -11.58 -14.55 -23.75
N GLU A 484 -10.84 -13.76 -22.99
CA GLU A 484 -11.27 -12.39 -22.63
C GLU A 484 -11.41 -11.49 -23.85
N GLN A 485 -10.46 -11.56 -24.77
CA GLN A 485 -10.55 -10.81 -26.03
C GLN A 485 -11.77 -11.24 -26.84
N CYS A 486 -12.04 -12.55 -26.90
CA CYS A 486 -13.22 -13.06 -27.57
C CYS A 486 -14.52 -12.61 -26.87
N SER A 487 -14.53 -12.54 -25.52
CA SER A 487 -15.67 -12.01 -24.77
C SER A 487 -15.95 -10.53 -25.09
N LYS A 488 -14.91 -9.71 -25.14
CA LYS A 488 -15.00 -8.28 -25.55
C LYS A 488 -15.53 -8.14 -26.97
N ASP A 489 -15.09 -9.00 -27.89
CA ASP A 489 -15.56 -9.01 -29.28
C ASP A 489 -17.04 -9.46 -29.39
N ILE A 490 -17.47 -10.43 -28.55
CA ILE A 490 -18.89 -10.84 -28.44
C ILE A 490 -19.77 -9.69 -27.98
N GLU A 491 -19.39 -9.02 -26.89
CA GLU A 491 -20.15 -7.86 -26.37
C GLU A 491 -20.22 -6.72 -27.38
N ARG A 492 -19.13 -6.50 -28.13
CA ARG A 492 -19.12 -5.51 -29.20
C ARG A 492 -20.08 -5.88 -30.33
N ALA A 493 -20.06 -7.15 -30.78
CA ALA A 493 -20.98 -7.64 -31.81
C ALA A 493 -22.45 -7.61 -31.36
N GLU A 494 -22.73 -7.87 -30.06
CA GLU A 494 -24.06 -7.74 -29.46
C GLU A 494 -24.58 -6.28 -29.53
N ARG A 495 -23.71 -5.31 -29.20
CA ARG A 495 -24.07 -3.87 -29.27
C ARG A 495 -24.27 -3.36 -30.70
N GLU A 496 -23.47 -3.87 -31.65
CA GLU A 496 -23.58 -3.54 -33.08
C GLU A 496 -24.72 -4.29 -33.77
N TYR A 497 -25.47 -5.17 -33.04
CA TYR A 497 -26.54 -6.05 -33.59
C TYR A 497 -26.07 -6.94 -34.77
N ASP A 498 -24.79 -7.27 -34.82
CA ASP A 498 -24.25 -8.22 -35.81
C ASP A 498 -24.46 -9.67 -35.35
N LEU A 499 -25.66 -10.20 -35.60
CA LEU A 499 -26.05 -11.53 -35.18
C LEU A 499 -25.21 -12.66 -35.78
N ASN A 500 -24.65 -12.46 -36.96
CA ASN A 500 -23.84 -13.47 -37.63
C ASN A 500 -22.47 -13.59 -36.94
N LYS A 501 -21.81 -12.46 -36.71
CA LYS A 501 -20.53 -12.39 -35.99
C LYS A 501 -20.67 -12.84 -34.55
N LEU A 502 -21.78 -12.46 -33.90
CA LEU A 502 -22.12 -12.90 -32.53
C LEU A 502 -22.22 -14.42 -32.46
N ALA A 503 -22.92 -15.06 -33.38
CA ALA A 503 -23.09 -16.52 -33.41
C ALA A 503 -21.76 -17.24 -33.68
N GLU A 504 -20.93 -16.74 -34.60
CA GLU A 504 -19.61 -17.30 -34.91
C GLU A 504 -18.67 -17.20 -33.68
N LEU A 505 -18.62 -16.05 -33.03
CA LEU A 505 -17.77 -15.85 -31.84
C LEU A 505 -18.27 -16.66 -30.66
N LYS A 506 -19.57 -16.65 -30.33
CA LYS A 506 -20.15 -17.28 -29.15
C LYS A 506 -20.18 -18.81 -29.23
N TYR A 507 -20.61 -19.36 -30.37
CA TYR A 507 -20.80 -20.82 -30.54
C TYR A 507 -19.62 -21.51 -31.23
N GLY A 508 -18.76 -20.75 -31.93
CA GLY A 508 -17.56 -21.26 -32.57
C GLY A 508 -16.32 -20.99 -31.71
N LYS A 509 -15.75 -19.81 -31.83
CA LYS A 509 -14.45 -19.46 -31.27
C LYS A 509 -14.38 -19.58 -29.75
N MET A 510 -15.40 -19.08 -29.03
CA MET A 510 -15.45 -19.12 -27.56
C MET A 510 -15.52 -20.56 -27.05
N ALA A 511 -16.36 -21.40 -27.65
CA ALA A 511 -16.50 -22.81 -27.27
C ALA A 511 -15.21 -23.60 -27.49
N ASP A 512 -14.50 -23.35 -28.59
CA ASP A 512 -13.21 -23.99 -28.89
C ASP A 512 -12.10 -23.55 -27.92
N LEU A 513 -12.02 -22.26 -27.60
CA LEU A 513 -11.05 -21.73 -26.63
C LEU A 513 -11.30 -22.29 -25.22
N GLN A 514 -12.58 -22.34 -24.78
CA GLN A 514 -12.93 -22.94 -23.50
C GLN A 514 -12.59 -24.42 -23.41
N LYS A 515 -12.78 -25.17 -24.51
CA LYS A 515 -12.40 -26.58 -24.57
C LYS A 515 -10.89 -26.77 -24.50
N GLN A 516 -10.13 -25.95 -25.23
CA GLN A 516 -8.65 -25.97 -25.19
C GLN A 516 -8.14 -25.60 -23.80
N LEU A 517 -8.75 -24.62 -23.14
CA LEU A 517 -8.40 -24.23 -21.78
C LEU A 517 -8.63 -25.40 -20.80
N ALA A 518 -9.81 -26.04 -20.87
CA ALA A 518 -10.11 -27.18 -20.02
C ALA A 518 -9.15 -28.36 -20.22
N GLU A 519 -8.76 -28.66 -21.48
CA GLU A 519 -7.79 -29.70 -21.81
C GLU A 519 -6.38 -29.38 -21.28
N GLU A 520 -5.92 -28.11 -21.37
CA GLU A 520 -4.62 -27.70 -20.88
C GLU A 520 -4.60 -27.60 -19.33
N GLU A 521 -5.70 -27.14 -18.71
CA GLU A 521 -5.84 -27.17 -17.24
C GLU A 521 -5.84 -28.58 -16.70
N GLU A 522 -6.51 -29.55 -17.34
CA GLU A 522 -6.49 -30.98 -16.95
C GLU A 522 -5.10 -31.60 -17.10
N LYS A 523 -4.37 -31.25 -18.17
CA LYS A 523 -2.98 -31.68 -18.34
C LYS A 523 -2.06 -31.10 -17.27
N ALA A 524 -2.22 -29.82 -16.97
CA ALA A 524 -1.47 -29.15 -15.92
C ALA A 524 -1.78 -29.73 -14.53
N GLU A 525 -3.04 -30.08 -14.22
CA GLU A 525 -3.40 -30.74 -12.96
C GLU A 525 -2.86 -32.17 -12.86
N LYS A 526 -2.87 -32.92 -13.93
CA LYS A 526 -2.30 -34.28 -13.95
C LYS A 526 -0.78 -34.32 -13.85
N SER A 527 -0.10 -33.28 -14.26
CA SER A 527 1.35 -33.11 -14.12
C SER A 527 1.78 -32.62 -12.74
N LYS A 528 0.85 -32.12 -11.91
CA LYS A 528 1.12 -31.69 -10.53
C LYS A 528 1.39 -32.91 -9.65
N THR A 529 2.65 -33.20 -9.43
CA THR A 529 3.16 -34.09 -8.37
C THR A 529 3.19 -33.34 -7.04
N LYS A 530 3.27 -34.09 -5.91
CA LYS A 530 3.31 -33.48 -4.54
C LYS A 530 4.39 -32.41 -4.31
N ASN A 531 5.33 -32.22 -5.25
CA ASN A 531 6.43 -31.24 -5.21
C ASN A 531 6.38 -30.37 -6.46
N THR A 532 5.35 -29.55 -6.63
CA THR A 532 5.35 -28.47 -7.64
C THR A 532 6.21 -27.29 -7.16
N LEU A 533 7.12 -26.82 -8.03
CA LEU A 533 8.02 -25.71 -7.76
C LEU A 533 7.34 -24.34 -7.94
N LEU A 534 6.31 -24.28 -8.80
CA LEU A 534 5.58 -23.03 -9.07
C LEU A 534 4.17 -23.07 -8.49
N ARG A 535 3.81 -22.01 -7.80
CA ARG A 535 2.43 -21.75 -7.36
C ARG A 535 1.71 -20.95 -8.45
N ASP A 536 0.52 -21.41 -8.84
CA ASP A 536 -0.31 -20.79 -9.89
C ASP A 536 -1.64 -20.25 -9.36
N LYS A 537 -1.88 -20.37 -8.05
CA LYS A 537 -3.13 -19.99 -7.41
C LYS A 537 -2.85 -19.15 -6.17
N VAL A 538 -3.62 -18.10 -6.02
CA VAL A 538 -3.68 -17.33 -4.77
C VAL A 538 -4.57 -18.08 -3.80
N THR A 539 -4.02 -18.45 -2.65
CA THR A 539 -4.72 -19.13 -1.56
C THR A 539 -4.79 -18.22 -0.32
N GLU A 540 -5.43 -18.69 0.72
CA GLU A 540 -5.50 -18.04 2.02
C GLU A 540 -4.10 -17.81 2.63
N GLU A 541 -3.14 -18.71 2.36
CA GLU A 541 -1.77 -18.60 2.86
C GLU A 541 -1.03 -17.36 2.31
N GLU A 542 -1.18 -17.07 1.00
CA GLU A 542 -0.55 -15.90 0.40
C GLU A 542 -1.12 -14.61 0.99
N ILE A 543 -2.43 -14.55 1.17
CA ILE A 543 -3.09 -13.42 1.84
C ILE A 543 -2.54 -13.24 3.27
N ALA A 544 -2.46 -14.34 4.04
CA ALA A 544 -1.91 -14.32 5.39
C ALA A 544 -0.44 -13.88 5.41
N ARG A 545 0.37 -14.30 4.43
CA ARG A 545 1.78 -13.89 4.29
C ARG A 545 1.93 -12.40 4.04
N ILE A 546 1.07 -11.80 3.21
CA ILE A 546 1.10 -10.37 2.93
C ILE A 546 0.70 -9.57 4.17
N ILE A 547 -0.36 -9.98 4.86
CA ILE A 547 -0.77 -9.35 6.11
C ILE A 547 0.36 -9.41 7.14
N CYS A 548 1.05 -10.55 7.24
CA CYS A 548 2.23 -10.69 8.10
C CYS A 548 3.31 -9.64 7.74
N ARG A 549 3.55 -9.43 6.44
CA ARG A 549 4.52 -8.42 5.97
C ARG A 549 4.09 -6.99 6.29
N TRP A 550 2.80 -6.66 6.12
CA TRP A 550 2.30 -5.31 6.37
C TRP A 550 2.18 -4.98 7.86
N THR A 551 1.71 -5.93 8.64
CA THR A 551 1.39 -5.73 10.07
C THR A 551 2.48 -6.22 11.03
N GLY A 552 3.40 -7.05 10.55
CA GLY A 552 4.37 -7.76 11.39
C GLY A 552 3.78 -8.93 12.20
N ILE A 553 2.49 -9.28 11.98
CA ILE A 553 1.79 -10.32 12.73
C ILE A 553 1.95 -11.64 11.99
N PRO A 554 2.38 -12.74 12.64
CA PRO A 554 2.59 -14.03 11.98
C PRO A 554 1.27 -14.77 11.69
N VAL A 555 0.40 -14.15 10.86
CA VAL A 555 -0.96 -14.65 10.56
C VAL A 555 -0.95 -16.04 9.95
N ALA A 556 0.07 -16.37 9.12
CA ALA A 556 0.19 -17.69 8.51
C ALA A 556 0.33 -18.83 9.54
N LYS A 557 1.05 -18.56 10.65
CA LYS A 557 1.18 -19.53 11.75
C LYS A 557 -0.05 -19.58 12.65
N LEU A 558 -0.87 -18.52 12.65
CA LEU A 558 -2.10 -18.45 13.42
C LEU A 558 -3.21 -19.33 12.84
N MET A 559 -3.18 -19.63 11.52
CA MET A 559 -4.25 -20.36 10.84
C MET A 559 -4.22 -21.88 11.07
N GLU A 560 -3.03 -22.51 11.09
CA GLU A 560 -2.92 -23.98 11.20
C GLU A 560 -2.75 -24.51 12.63
N GLY A 561 -2.19 -23.72 13.53
CA GLY A 561 -1.83 -24.16 14.88
C GLY A 561 -2.55 -23.43 16.01
N GLU A 562 -3.40 -22.45 15.73
CA GLU A 562 -3.96 -21.59 16.78
C GLU A 562 -4.83 -22.38 17.79
N ARG A 563 -5.63 -23.31 17.31
CA ARG A 563 -6.46 -24.15 18.18
C ARG A 563 -5.65 -25.07 19.10
N GLU A 564 -4.64 -25.73 18.55
CA GLU A 564 -3.75 -26.61 19.33
C GLU A 564 -2.88 -25.79 20.29
N LYS A 565 -2.26 -24.70 19.81
CA LYS A 565 -1.48 -23.79 20.64
C LYS A 565 -2.30 -23.20 21.79
N LEU A 566 -3.55 -22.80 21.55
CA LEU A 566 -4.41 -22.24 22.58
C LEU A 566 -4.84 -23.29 23.64
N LEU A 567 -5.05 -24.53 23.21
CA LEU A 567 -5.35 -25.64 24.14
C LEU A 567 -4.15 -25.99 25.02
N HIS A 568 -2.93 -25.86 24.52
CA HIS A 568 -1.67 -26.09 25.23
C HIS A 568 -1.01 -24.79 25.72
N LEU A 569 -1.74 -23.66 25.69
CA LEU A 569 -1.19 -22.39 26.15
C LEU A 569 -0.65 -22.43 27.60
N PRO A 570 -1.32 -23.06 28.58
CA PRO A 570 -0.77 -23.21 29.91
C PRO A 570 0.60 -23.91 29.92
N ASP A 571 0.75 -24.99 29.18
CA ASP A 571 2.01 -25.74 29.10
C ASP A 571 3.14 -24.89 28.52
N ILE A 572 2.86 -24.16 27.41
CA ILE A 572 3.82 -23.25 26.79
C ILE A 572 4.23 -22.13 27.75
N LEU A 573 3.30 -21.60 28.53
CA LEU A 573 3.61 -20.55 29.51
C LEU A 573 4.45 -21.08 30.66
N HIS A 574 4.20 -22.31 31.11
CA HIS A 574 4.97 -23.00 32.16
C HIS A 574 6.41 -23.37 31.75
N GLU A 575 6.73 -23.41 30.48
CA GLU A 575 8.14 -23.60 30.03
C GLU A 575 9.05 -22.46 30.56
N ARG A 576 8.53 -21.24 30.71
CA ARG A 576 9.30 -20.06 31.17
C ARG A 576 8.83 -19.52 32.54
N VAL A 577 7.53 -19.67 32.85
CA VAL A 577 6.93 -19.15 34.08
C VAL A 577 6.77 -20.29 35.10
N ILE A 578 7.60 -20.28 36.10
CA ILE A 578 7.65 -21.32 37.13
C ILE A 578 6.83 -20.92 38.35
N GLY A 579 5.97 -21.82 38.81
CA GLY A 579 5.34 -21.77 40.13
C GLY A 579 4.19 -20.76 40.27
N GLN A 580 3.58 -20.29 39.21
CA GLN A 580 2.44 -19.35 39.22
C GLN A 580 1.23 -19.97 38.50
N ASP A 581 0.83 -21.18 38.93
CA ASP A 581 -0.16 -22.00 38.21
C ASP A 581 -1.52 -21.27 38.06
N GLU A 582 -2.03 -20.66 39.19
CA GLU A 582 -3.27 -19.87 39.15
C GLU A 582 -3.21 -18.71 38.17
N ALA A 583 -2.05 -18.04 38.04
CA ALA A 583 -1.88 -16.92 37.13
C ALA A 583 -1.90 -17.37 35.69
N VAL A 584 -1.20 -18.45 35.37
CA VAL A 584 -1.13 -19.03 34.03
C VAL A 584 -2.49 -19.55 33.56
N GLU A 585 -3.20 -20.27 34.46
CA GLU A 585 -4.52 -20.86 34.16
C GLU A 585 -5.55 -19.75 33.88
N ARG A 586 -5.69 -18.76 34.76
CA ARG A 586 -6.68 -17.67 34.60
C ARG A 586 -6.43 -16.83 33.36
N VAL A 587 -5.16 -16.48 33.06
CA VAL A 587 -4.81 -15.73 31.84
C VAL A 587 -5.14 -16.56 30.61
N SER A 588 -4.78 -17.85 30.60
CA SER A 588 -5.05 -18.74 29.47
C SER A 588 -6.55 -18.92 29.21
N GLU A 589 -7.35 -19.09 30.24
CA GLU A 589 -8.82 -19.18 30.13
C GLU A 589 -9.46 -17.92 29.55
N ALA A 590 -9.03 -16.74 30.01
CA ALA A 590 -9.56 -15.48 29.49
C ALA A 590 -9.22 -15.30 27.99
N ILE A 591 -8.00 -15.65 27.60
CA ILE A 591 -7.57 -15.61 26.19
C ILE A 591 -8.35 -16.63 25.35
N MET A 592 -8.55 -17.84 25.85
CA MET A 592 -9.36 -18.86 25.16
C MET A 592 -10.80 -18.36 24.94
N ARG A 593 -11.43 -17.74 25.95
CA ARG A 593 -12.79 -17.14 25.82
C ARG A 593 -12.84 -16.07 24.75
N SER A 594 -11.85 -15.19 24.70
CA SER A 594 -11.77 -14.12 23.69
C SER A 594 -11.58 -14.71 22.28
N ARG A 595 -10.67 -15.66 22.13
CA ARG A 595 -10.37 -16.29 20.83
C ARG A 595 -11.48 -17.20 20.31
N ALA A 596 -12.27 -17.79 21.21
CA ALA A 596 -13.47 -18.55 20.86
C ALA A 596 -14.64 -17.65 20.38
N GLY A 597 -14.49 -16.32 20.43
CA GLY A 597 -15.53 -15.38 20.02
C GLY A 597 -16.70 -15.26 21.01
N ILE A 598 -16.53 -15.71 22.24
CA ILE A 598 -17.58 -15.66 23.29
C ILE A 598 -17.48 -14.35 24.09
N ALA A 599 -16.28 -13.74 24.15
CA ALA A 599 -16.06 -12.46 24.82
C ALA A 599 -16.64 -11.28 24.00
N ASN A 600 -16.80 -10.13 24.63
CA ASN A 600 -17.29 -8.91 23.97
C ASN A 600 -16.30 -8.44 22.90
N PRO A 601 -16.68 -8.36 21.63
CA PRO A 601 -15.78 -7.98 20.52
C PRO A 601 -15.29 -6.52 20.60
N ASN A 602 -15.89 -5.70 21.44
CA ASN A 602 -15.53 -4.29 21.62
C ASN A 602 -14.56 -4.04 22.78
N GLN A 603 -14.05 -5.08 23.41
CA GLN A 603 -13.10 -4.98 24.52
C GLN A 603 -11.74 -5.57 24.14
N PRO A 604 -10.64 -5.24 24.85
CA PRO A 604 -9.34 -5.91 24.67
C PRO A 604 -9.45 -7.44 24.79
N ILE A 605 -8.46 -8.18 24.25
CA ILE A 605 -8.41 -9.66 24.32
C ILE A 605 -8.46 -10.14 25.79
N GLY A 606 -7.81 -9.38 26.70
CA GLY A 606 -7.82 -9.61 28.12
C GLY A 606 -7.24 -8.43 28.89
N SER A 607 -7.71 -8.24 30.10
CA SER A 607 -7.29 -7.15 30.98
C SER A 607 -7.08 -7.67 32.40
N PHE A 608 -5.83 -7.60 32.90
CA PHE A 608 -5.41 -8.26 34.12
C PHE A 608 -4.70 -7.29 35.07
N LEU A 609 -4.96 -7.44 36.39
CA LEU A 609 -4.18 -6.79 37.42
C LEU A 609 -3.34 -7.84 38.17
N PHE A 610 -2.01 -7.77 38.04
CA PHE A 610 -1.06 -8.66 38.68
C PHE A 610 -0.56 -8.08 40.00
N LEU A 611 -0.91 -8.72 41.10
CA LEU A 611 -0.55 -8.29 42.43
C LEU A 611 0.47 -9.23 43.07
N GLY A 612 1.46 -8.70 43.75
CA GLY A 612 2.43 -9.50 44.46
C GLY A 612 3.82 -8.87 44.60
N PRO A 613 4.73 -9.52 45.35
CA PRO A 613 6.08 -9.01 45.56
C PRO A 613 6.89 -8.86 44.27
N THR A 614 8.00 -8.19 44.36
CA THR A 614 8.91 -8.03 43.19
C THR A 614 9.65 -9.33 42.91
N GLY A 615 9.94 -9.59 41.62
CA GLY A 615 10.76 -10.72 41.17
C GLY A 615 10.08 -12.10 41.23
N VAL A 616 8.73 -12.16 41.27
CA VAL A 616 7.95 -13.41 41.27
C VAL A 616 7.46 -13.84 39.87
N GLY A 617 7.85 -13.12 38.77
CA GLY A 617 7.53 -13.52 37.42
C GLY A 617 6.45 -12.71 36.70
N LYS A 618 5.91 -11.62 37.29
CA LYS A 618 4.85 -10.78 36.67
C LYS A 618 5.19 -10.32 35.25
N THR A 619 6.38 -9.73 35.05
CA THR A 619 6.85 -9.25 33.76
C THR A 619 7.25 -10.42 32.85
N GLU A 620 7.70 -11.55 33.39
CA GLU A 620 8.06 -12.71 32.60
C GLU A 620 6.85 -13.38 31.97
N LEU A 621 5.72 -13.47 32.69
CA LEU A 621 4.47 -13.96 32.13
C LEU A 621 4.02 -13.06 30.96
N ALA A 622 4.13 -11.72 31.09
CA ALA A 622 3.79 -10.80 30.00
C ALA A 622 4.65 -11.03 28.76
N LYS A 623 5.96 -11.27 28.92
CA LYS A 623 6.88 -11.58 27.83
C LYS A 623 6.59 -12.92 27.17
N THR A 624 6.40 -13.96 28.00
CA THR A 624 6.09 -15.30 27.51
C THR A 624 4.76 -15.31 26.77
N LEU A 625 3.78 -14.52 27.25
CA LEU A 625 2.49 -14.35 26.60
C LEU A 625 2.63 -13.66 25.23
N ALA A 626 3.46 -12.61 25.13
CA ALA A 626 3.74 -11.97 23.84
C ALA A 626 4.41 -12.94 22.86
N GLN A 627 5.37 -13.74 23.34
CA GLN A 627 6.02 -14.78 22.54
C GLN A 627 5.04 -15.88 22.09
N ALA A 628 4.16 -16.34 22.97
CA ALA A 628 3.23 -17.42 22.68
C ALA A 628 2.13 -17.00 21.69
N LEU A 629 1.60 -15.77 21.83
CA LEU A 629 0.46 -15.27 21.04
C LEU A 629 0.86 -14.48 19.80
N PHE A 630 2.01 -13.80 19.85
CA PHE A 630 2.46 -12.89 18.78
C PHE A 630 3.82 -13.31 18.20
N ASP A 631 4.35 -14.47 18.56
CA ASP A 631 5.62 -15.07 18.13
C ASP A 631 6.86 -14.15 18.29
N ASP A 632 6.74 -13.05 19.04
CA ASP A 632 7.84 -12.13 19.36
C ASP A 632 7.69 -11.58 20.76
N GLU A 633 8.70 -11.81 21.62
CA GLU A 633 8.73 -11.27 22.98
C GLU A 633 8.87 -9.74 23.03
N ASN A 634 9.23 -9.08 21.89
CA ASN A 634 9.31 -7.63 21.77
C ASN A 634 7.97 -6.97 21.40
N ASN A 635 6.91 -7.76 21.20
CA ASN A 635 5.57 -7.23 20.99
C ASN A 635 4.91 -6.86 22.33
N ILE A 636 5.68 -6.12 23.14
CA ILE A 636 5.25 -5.51 24.42
C ILE A 636 5.42 -4.00 24.34
N VAL A 637 4.33 -3.30 24.69
CA VAL A 637 4.35 -1.86 24.96
C VAL A 637 4.47 -1.70 26.48
N ARG A 638 5.67 -1.44 26.98
CA ARG A 638 5.91 -1.28 28.41
C ARG A 638 5.94 0.20 28.78
N ILE A 639 5.12 0.57 29.74
CA ILE A 639 5.04 1.93 30.28
C ILE A 639 5.16 1.86 31.83
N ASP A 640 6.13 2.57 32.35
CA ASP A 640 6.33 2.69 33.82
C ASP A 640 5.47 3.84 34.36
N MET A 641 4.49 3.51 35.21
CA MET A 641 3.54 4.48 35.76
C MET A 641 4.19 5.45 36.77
N SER A 642 5.39 5.16 37.24
CA SER A 642 6.17 6.11 38.06
C SER A 642 6.51 7.41 37.32
N GLU A 643 6.54 7.38 35.97
CA GLU A 643 6.72 8.60 35.13
C GLU A 643 5.44 9.43 34.97
N TYR A 644 4.29 8.89 35.41
CA TYR A 644 2.95 9.48 35.20
C TYR A 644 2.24 9.82 36.52
N MET A 645 3.02 10.26 37.52
CA MET A 645 2.53 10.66 38.85
C MET A 645 1.86 12.05 38.78
N GLU A 646 2.27 12.91 37.89
CA GLU A 646 1.76 14.28 37.74
C GLU A 646 0.71 14.40 36.64
N LYS A 647 -0.25 15.32 36.82
CA LYS A 647 -1.33 15.56 35.87
C LYS A 647 -0.84 15.90 34.47
N PHE A 648 0.24 16.68 34.33
CA PHE A 648 0.82 17.02 33.03
C PHE A 648 1.42 15.81 32.30
N SER A 649 1.93 14.83 33.02
CA SER A 649 2.49 13.64 32.43
C SER A 649 1.42 12.77 31.76
N VAL A 650 0.16 12.83 32.21
CA VAL A 650 -0.96 12.06 31.66
C VAL A 650 -1.22 12.43 30.19
N SER A 651 -1.06 13.69 29.81
CA SER A 651 -1.20 14.13 28.42
C SER A 651 -0.15 13.49 27.49
N ARG A 652 1.00 13.02 28.01
CA ARG A 652 1.99 12.29 27.20
C ARG A 652 1.50 10.91 26.78
N LEU A 653 0.52 10.33 27.47
CA LEU A 653 -0.04 9.02 27.08
C LEU A 653 -0.90 9.11 25.80
N ILE A 654 -1.70 10.17 25.70
CA ILE A 654 -2.68 10.35 24.60
C ILE A 654 -2.31 11.49 23.63
N GLY A 655 -1.25 12.25 23.94
CA GLY A 655 -0.80 13.41 23.19
C GLY A 655 -1.17 14.74 23.84
N ALA A 656 -0.38 15.79 23.56
CA ALA A 656 -0.61 17.13 24.06
C ALA A 656 -1.80 17.80 23.34
N PRO A 657 -2.60 18.64 24.02
CA PRO A 657 -3.67 19.39 23.37
C PRO A 657 -3.13 20.36 22.30
N PRO A 658 -3.96 20.78 21.34
CA PRO A 658 -3.57 21.74 20.31
C PRO A 658 -2.98 23.03 20.90
N GLY A 659 -1.83 23.46 20.39
CA GLY A 659 -1.12 24.66 20.84
C GLY A 659 -0.07 24.42 21.95
N TYR A 660 0.08 23.22 22.47
CA TYR A 660 1.14 22.86 23.42
C TYR A 660 2.31 22.16 22.72
N VAL A 661 3.51 22.30 23.29
CA VAL A 661 4.73 21.62 22.82
C VAL A 661 4.52 20.10 22.86
N GLY A 662 4.85 19.41 21.78
CA GLY A 662 4.66 17.95 21.64
C GLY A 662 3.32 17.53 21.02
N TYR A 663 2.48 18.46 20.54
CA TYR A 663 1.22 18.12 19.85
C TYR A 663 1.44 17.25 18.60
N GLU A 664 2.48 17.52 17.82
CA GLU A 664 2.79 16.77 16.60
C GLU A 664 3.39 15.37 16.87
N GLU A 665 3.97 15.15 18.05
CA GLU A 665 4.63 13.88 18.40
C GLU A 665 3.62 12.75 18.72
N GLY A 666 2.35 13.11 19.01
CA GLY A 666 1.33 12.14 19.44
C GLY A 666 1.52 11.64 20.87
N GLY A 667 0.67 10.72 21.33
CA GLY A 667 0.77 10.12 22.65
C GLY A 667 1.62 8.86 22.68
N GLN A 668 2.40 8.66 23.72
CA GLN A 668 3.29 7.49 23.86
C GLN A 668 2.52 6.16 23.80
N LEU A 669 1.40 6.07 24.54
CA LEU A 669 0.56 4.87 24.53
C LEU A 669 -0.16 4.71 23.16
N THR A 670 -0.79 5.79 22.70
CA THR A 670 -1.60 5.76 21.48
C THR A 670 -0.74 5.50 20.24
N GLU A 671 0.43 6.12 20.09
CA GLU A 671 1.35 5.87 18.96
C GLU A 671 1.98 4.48 19.02
N ALA A 672 2.34 3.99 20.23
CA ALA A 672 2.91 2.66 20.38
C ALA A 672 1.91 1.56 19.96
N VAL A 673 0.66 1.67 20.41
CA VAL A 673 -0.39 0.69 20.07
C VAL A 673 -0.82 0.86 18.60
N ARG A 674 -0.88 2.08 18.07
CA ARG A 674 -1.16 2.30 16.63
C ARG A 674 -0.13 1.61 15.74
N ARG A 675 1.16 1.64 16.14
CA ARG A 675 2.25 0.96 15.40
C ARG A 675 2.29 -0.54 15.63
N LYS A 676 1.86 -1.00 16.82
CA LYS A 676 1.81 -2.41 17.22
C LYS A 676 0.43 -2.76 17.78
N PRO A 677 -0.61 -2.86 16.92
CA PRO A 677 -1.98 -3.11 17.37
C PRO A 677 -2.17 -4.50 18.01
N TYR A 678 -1.23 -5.40 17.77
CA TYR A 678 -1.16 -6.74 18.40
C TYR A 678 0.01 -6.76 19.36
N SER A 679 -0.24 -6.39 20.58
CA SER A 679 0.80 -6.31 21.62
C SER A 679 0.23 -6.54 23.00
N VAL A 680 1.14 -6.88 23.91
CA VAL A 680 0.86 -6.84 25.35
C VAL A 680 1.18 -5.44 25.85
N VAL A 681 0.19 -4.73 26.35
CA VAL A 681 0.38 -3.42 26.98
C VAL A 681 0.62 -3.65 28.48
N LEU A 682 1.86 -3.48 28.91
CA LEU A 682 2.29 -3.66 30.27
C LEU A 682 2.43 -2.31 30.97
N LEU A 683 1.52 -2.01 31.90
CA LEU A 683 1.54 -0.82 32.73
C LEU A 683 2.13 -1.18 34.11
N ASP A 684 3.40 -0.86 34.32
CA ASP A 684 4.16 -1.25 35.48
C ASP A 684 3.93 -0.25 36.64
N GLU A 685 3.80 -0.75 37.89
CA GLU A 685 3.59 0.04 39.12
C GLU A 685 2.36 0.98 39.04
N ILE A 686 1.21 0.42 38.67
CA ILE A 686 -0.03 1.19 38.41
C ILE A 686 -0.51 1.99 39.64
N GLU A 687 -0.15 1.57 40.85
CA GLU A 687 -0.46 2.27 42.10
C GLU A 687 0.16 3.67 42.20
N LYS A 688 1.18 3.95 41.42
CA LYS A 688 1.86 5.26 41.38
C LYS A 688 1.23 6.24 40.39
N ALA A 689 0.36 5.76 39.50
CA ALA A 689 -0.25 6.58 38.47
C ALA A 689 -1.15 7.68 39.00
N HIS A 690 -1.17 8.84 38.33
CA HIS A 690 -2.14 9.89 38.61
C HIS A 690 -3.59 9.40 38.38
N PRO A 691 -4.59 9.84 39.19
CA PRO A 691 -5.98 9.41 39.03
C PRO A 691 -6.59 9.59 37.64
N ASP A 692 -6.13 10.56 36.84
CA ASP A 692 -6.61 10.79 35.49
C ASP A 692 -6.18 9.67 34.49
N VAL A 693 -5.12 8.90 34.80
CA VAL A 693 -4.71 7.71 34.02
C VAL A 693 -5.82 6.66 34.02
N PHE A 694 -6.47 6.47 35.17
CA PHE A 694 -7.56 5.51 35.30
C PHE A 694 -8.76 5.89 34.42
N ASN A 695 -9.04 7.20 34.25
CA ASN A 695 -10.12 7.65 33.39
C ASN A 695 -9.85 7.29 31.90
N ILE A 696 -8.59 7.36 31.49
CA ILE A 696 -8.15 6.94 30.15
C ILE A 696 -8.30 5.42 30.00
N LEU A 697 -7.83 4.66 31.00
CA LEU A 697 -7.90 3.20 30.98
C LEU A 697 -9.33 2.70 31.01
N LEU A 698 -10.26 3.36 31.70
CA LEU A 698 -11.68 3.02 31.68
C LEU A 698 -12.24 3.03 30.26
N GLN A 699 -11.89 4.04 29.45
CA GLN A 699 -12.34 4.10 28.05
C GLN A 699 -11.77 2.94 27.24
N VAL A 700 -10.50 2.58 27.47
CA VAL A 700 -9.86 1.44 26.79
C VAL A 700 -10.51 0.12 27.19
N LEU A 701 -10.80 -0.09 28.49
CA LEU A 701 -11.39 -1.32 29.00
C LEU A 701 -12.85 -1.49 28.59
N ASP A 702 -13.62 -0.40 28.43
CA ASP A 702 -15.03 -0.45 28.06
C ASP A 702 -15.25 -0.53 26.54
N ASP A 703 -14.62 0.38 25.80
CA ASP A 703 -14.86 0.57 24.37
C ASP A 703 -13.77 -0.06 23.48
N GLY A 704 -12.67 -0.56 24.06
CA GLY A 704 -11.52 -1.10 23.32
C GLY A 704 -10.84 -0.08 22.42
N ARG A 705 -11.05 1.22 22.66
CA ARG A 705 -10.49 2.28 21.84
C ARG A 705 -10.27 3.55 22.64
N ILE A 706 -9.39 4.43 22.13
CA ILE A 706 -9.17 5.76 22.67
C ILE A 706 -8.96 6.76 21.54
N THR A 707 -9.44 7.98 21.71
CA THR A 707 -9.18 9.07 20.79
C THR A 707 -7.98 9.88 21.26
N ASP A 708 -6.96 10.00 20.42
CA ASP A 708 -5.76 10.80 20.71
C ASP A 708 -6.05 12.31 20.65
N SER A 709 -5.06 13.12 21.01
CA SER A 709 -5.18 14.58 20.99
C SER A 709 -5.32 15.17 19.58
N GLN A 710 -5.01 14.40 18.54
CA GLN A 710 -5.17 14.79 17.13
C GLN A 710 -6.54 14.37 16.57
N GLY A 711 -7.40 13.77 17.38
CA GLY A 711 -8.73 13.30 16.99
C GLY A 711 -8.73 11.94 16.28
N ARG A 712 -7.60 11.22 16.27
CA ARG A 712 -7.52 9.88 15.68
C ARG A 712 -7.94 8.84 16.71
N THR A 713 -8.76 7.88 16.30
CA THR A 713 -9.17 6.75 17.14
C THR A 713 -8.14 5.64 17.03
N VAL A 714 -7.59 5.22 18.17
CA VAL A 714 -6.64 4.10 18.28
C VAL A 714 -7.38 2.90 18.85
N ASP A 715 -7.27 1.75 18.20
CA ASP A 715 -7.94 0.50 18.53
C ASP A 715 -7.06 -0.36 19.47
N PHE A 716 -7.63 -0.80 20.59
CA PHE A 716 -7.02 -1.66 21.61
C PHE A 716 -7.65 -3.06 21.66
N LYS A 717 -8.63 -3.38 20.79
CA LYS A 717 -9.38 -4.65 20.81
C LYS A 717 -8.49 -5.88 20.62
N ASN A 718 -7.35 -5.69 19.95
CA ASN A 718 -6.39 -6.75 19.70
C ASN A 718 -5.21 -6.75 20.69
N THR A 719 -5.28 -5.96 21.76
CA THR A 719 -4.24 -5.91 22.80
C THR A 719 -4.62 -6.71 24.03
N ILE A 720 -3.59 -7.09 24.80
CA ILE A 720 -3.75 -7.64 26.15
C ILE A 720 -3.21 -6.62 27.13
N ILE A 721 -4.04 -6.18 28.06
CA ILE A 721 -3.67 -5.17 29.04
C ILE A 721 -3.27 -5.83 30.34
N ILE A 722 -2.03 -5.63 30.76
CA ILE A 722 -1.49 -6.14 32.01
C ILE A 722 -1.05 -4.95 32.86
N LEU A 723 -1.65 -4.85 34.02
CA LEU A 723 -1.33 -3.87 35.05
C LEU A 723 -0.55 -4.59 36.17
N THR A 724 0.62 -4.09 36.54
CA THR A 724 1.35 -4.68 37.68
C THR A 724 1.32 -3.78 38.88
N SER A 725 1.21 -4.35 40.06
CA SER A 725 1.28 -3.62 41.34
C SER A 725 1.99 -4.43 42.41
N ASN A 726 2.66 -3.73 43.30
CA ASN A 726 3.27 -4.27 44.48
C ASN A 726 2.41 -4.02 45.75
N LEU A 727 1.19 -3.50 45.58
CA LEU A 727 0.27 -3.21 46.65
C LEU A 727 -0.07 -4.48 47.43
N GLY A 728 -0.07 -4.40 48.75
CA GLY A 728 -0.39 -5.52 49.63
C GLY A 728 0.68 -6.62 49.69
N SER A 729 1.85 -6.48 49.06
CA SER A 729 2.95 -7.45 49.10
C SER A 729 3.34 -7.91 50.53
N PRO A 730 3.40 -7.04 51.57
CA PRO A 730 3.69 -7.48 52.94
C PRO A 730 2.65 -8.48 53.47
N TYR A 731 1.36 -8.27 53.21
CA TYR A 731 0.30 -9.18 53.64
C TYR A 731 0.34 -10.52 52.92
N ILE A 732 0.75 -10.49 51.62
CA ILE A 732 0.95 -11.73 50.85
C ILE A 732 2.13 -12.52 51.41
N LEU A 733 3.25 -11.87 51.76
CA LEU A 733 4.43 -12.52 52.33
C LEU A 733 4.18 -13.09 53.72
N GLU A 734 3.41 -12.38 54.59
CA GLU A 734 3.06 -12.82 55.92
C GLU A 734 1.99 -13.92 55.95
N GLY A 735 1.11 -13.96 54.94
CA GLY A 735 -0.04 -14.86 54.85
C GLY A 735 0.18 -16.13 54.05
N ILE A 736 1.42 -16.59 53.89
CA ILE A 736 1.73 -17.84 53.16
C ILE A 736 1.49 -19.03 54.07
N THR A 737 0.74 -20.04 53.55
CA THR A 737 0.55 -21.32 54.24
C THR A 737 1.78 -22.20 54.08
N PRO A 738 1.95 -23.26 54.92
CA PRO A 738 3.05 -24.22 54.78
C PRO A 738 3.09 -24.91 53.41
N GLU A 739 1.94 -25.00 52.73
CA GLU A 739 1.78 -25.55 51.37
C GLU A 739 2.19 -24.57 50.26
N GLY A 740 2.53 -23.31 50.65
CA GLY A 740 2.95 -22.30 49.70
C GLY A 740 1.80 -21.49 49.05
N GLU A 741 0.58 -21.63 49.51
CA GLU A 741 -0.58 -20.91 49.05
C GLU A 741 -0.85 -19.64 49.88
N ILE A 742 -1.54 -18.65 49.28
CA ILE A 742 -1.90 -17.39 49.96
C ILE A 742 -3.17 -17.65 50.79
N SER A 743 -3.13 -17.38 52.06
CA SER A 743 -4.30 -17.53 52.97
C SER A 743 -5.44 -16.59 52.57
N GLN A 744 -6.69 -17.03 52.78
CA GLN A 744 -7.87 -16.21 52.49
C GLN A 744 -7.86 -14.88 53.24
N GLU A 745 -7.38 -14.87 54.52
CA GLU A 745 -7.25 -13.66 55.30
C GLU A 745 -6.28 -12.64 54.70
N ALA A 746 -5.21 -13.12 54.05
CA ALA A 746 -4.27 -12.25 53.34
C ALA A 746 -4.90 -11.69 52.07
N LYS A 747 -5.61 -12.50 51.28
CA LYS A 747 -6.37 -12.05 50.13
C LYS A 747 -7.40 -10.98 50.50
N ASP A 748 -8.18 -11.20 51.54
CA ASP A 748 -9.19 -10.26 52.03
C ASP A 748 -8.58 -8.89 52.47
N LYS A 749 -7.39 -8.92 53.09
CA LYS A 749 -6.66 -7.69 53.46
C LYS A 749 -6.17 -6.94 52.21
N VAL A 750 -5.66 -7.64 51.21
CA VAL A 750 -5.20 -7.03 49.96
C VAL A 750 -6.40 -6.46 49.19
N ASP A 751 -7.54 -7.16 49.15
CA ASP A 751 -8.77 -6.67 48.54
C ASP A 751 -9.32 -5.42 49.23
N ALA A 752 -9.21 -5.32 50.53
CA ALA A 752 -9.57 -4.09 51.25
C ALA A 752 -8.67 -2.91 50.84
N LEU A 753 -7.38 -3.14 50.70
CA LEU A 753 -6.44 -2.13 50.21
C LEU A 753 -6.71 -1.72 48.75
N LEU A 754 -7.03 -2.68 47.89
CA LEU A 754 -7.38 -2.42 46.48
C LEU A 754 -8.60 -1.49 46.40
N LYS A 755 -9.66 -1.78 47.14
CA LYS A 755 -10.88 -0.96 47.21
C LYS A 755 -10.64 0.44 47.79
N GLN A 756 -9.59 0.60 48.57
CA GLN A 756 -9.19 1.91 49.12
C GLN A 756 -8.38 2.73 48.09
N GLN A 757 -7.51 2.06 47.29
CA GLN A 757 -6.60 2.71 46.34
C GLN A 757 -7.26 2.95 44.98
N PHE A 758 -8.05 2.00 44.51
CA PHE A 758 -8.67 2.04 43.19
C PHE A 758 -10.18 2.21 43.29
N ARG A 759 -10.77 2.93 42.34
CA ARG A 759 -12.22 3.08 42.26
C ARG A 759 -12.88 1.74 41.94
N PRO A 760 -14.01 1.39 42.59
CA PRO A 760 -14.71 0.13 42.31
C PRO A 760 -15.09 -0.06 40.84
N GLU A 761 -15.42 1.02 40.12
CA GLU A 761 -15.73 1.02 38.69
C GLU A 761 -14.55 0.53 37.83
N PHE A 762 -13.33 0.84 38.23
CA PHE A 762 -12.12 0.40 37.53
C PHE A 762 -11.86 -1.09 37.75
N LEU A 763 -11.91 -1.54 39.00
CA LEU A 763 -11.69 -2.94 39.35
C LEU A 763 -12.72 -3.88 38.71
N ASN A 764 -13.97 -3.43 38.58
CA ASN A 764 -15.05 -4.22 37.95
C ASN A 764 -14.94 -4.31 36.41
N ARG A 765 -14.04 -3.57 35.78
CA ARG A 765 -13.81 -3.60 34.32
C ARG A 765 -12.65 -4.51 33.93
N LEU A 766 -11.88 -4.96 34.91
CA LEU A 766 -10.81 -5.93 34.70
C LEU A 766 -11.41 -7.33 34.57
N ASP A 767 -10.87 -8.13 33.67
CA ASP A 767 -11.28 -9.54 33.52
C ASP A 767 -10.92 -10.37 34.73
N ASP A 768 -9.72 -10.12 35.30
CA ASP A 768 -9.31 -10.79 36.54
C ASP A 768 -8.25 -10.02 37.32
N ILE A 769 -8.23 -10.30 38.66
CA ILE A 769 -7.22 -9.83 39.61
C ILE A 769 -6.43 -11.03 40.06
N ILE A 770 -5.15 -11.08 39.71
CA ILE A 770 -4.31 -12.25 39.88
C ILE A 770 -3.27 -12.02 40.98
N TYR A 771 -3.24 -12.91 41.96
CA TYR A 771 -2.31 -12.85 43.10
C TYR A 771 -1.11 -13.73 42.84
N TYR A 772 0.06 -13.12 42.78
CA TYR A 772 1.34 -13.82 42.61
C TYR A 772 1.88 -14.26 43.97
N LYS A 773 2.12 -15.55 44.12
CA LYS A 773 2.73 -16.11 45.33
C LYS A 773 4.25 -15.95 45.32
N PRO A 774 4.90 -15.81 46.48
CA PRO A 774 6.34 -15.88 46.57
C PRO A 774 6.87 -17.24 46.09
N LEU A 775 8.05 -17.22 45.49
CA LEU A 775 8.65 -18.44 44.93
C LEU A 775 9.23 -19.32 46.02
N MET A 776 8.93 -20.62 45.95
CA MET A 776 9.50 -21.62 46.85
C MET A 776 10.91 -22.03 46.38
N LYS A 777 11.71 -22.60 47.32
CA LYS A 777 13.09 -23.06 46.97
C LYS A 777 13.11 -24.02 45.78
N THR A 778 12.17 -24.94 45.70
CA THR A 778 12.05 -25.91 44.63
C THR A 778 11.79 -25.24 43.25
N GLU A 779 11.02 -24.16 43.26
CA GLU A 779 10.73 -23.38 42.04
C GLU A 779 11.96 -22.55 41.62
N ILE A 780 12.74 -22.09 42.61
CA ILE A 780 13.96 -21.32 42.33
C ILE A 780 15.05 -22.18 41.70
N TYR A 781 15.15 -23.46 42.06
CA TYR A 781 16.06 -24.39 41.37
C TYR A 781 15.73 -24.50 39.87
N LYS A 782 14.46 -24.63 39.53
CA LYS A 782 14.02 -24.66 38.13
C LYS A 782 14.33 -23.33 37.38
N ILE A 783 14.19 -22.19 38.09
CA ILE A 783 14.52 -20.88 37.50
C ILE A 783 16.03 -20.76 37.23
N VAL A 784 16.86 -21.27 38.14
CA VAL A 784 18.32 -21.33 37.98
C VAL A 784 18.67 -22.20 36.74
N ASP A 785 18.02 -23.36 36.60
CA ASP A 785 18.23 -24.23 35.43
C ASP A 785 17.87 -23.52 34.11
N LEU A 786 16.76 -22.78 34.08
CA LEU A 786 16.38 -21.98 32.90
C LEU A 786 17.42 -20.88 32.59
N MET A 787 17.90 -20.17 33.60
CA MET A 787 18.93 -19.11 33.40
C MET A 787 20.25 -19.69 32.92
N LEU A 788 20.63 -20.87 33.41
CA LEU A 788 21.86 -21.57 32.99
C LEU A 788 21.69 -22.12 31.56
N ALA A 789 20.51 -22.62 31.19
CA ALA A 789 20.21 -23.06 29.83
C ALA A 789 20.26 -21.88 28.83
N GLU A 790 19.78 -20.70 29.23
CA GLU A 790 19.91 -19.48 28.42
C GLU A 790 21.38 -19.06 28.24
N LEU A 791 22.21 -19.22 29.28
CA LEU A 791 23.66 -19.01 29.17
C LEU A 791 24.30 -20.05 28.25
N GLY A 792 23.87 -21.32 28.33
CA GLY A 792 24.31 -22.40 27.44
C GLY A 792 24.10 -22.06 25.96
N LYS A 793 22.88 -21.62 25.59
CA LYS A 793 22.59 -21.18 24.21
C LYS A 793 23.51 -20.08 23.70
N ARG A 794 23.91 -19.13 24.55
CA ARG A 794 24.87 -18.08 24.17
C ARG A 794 26.30 -18.59 23.99
N LEU A 795 26.65 -19.73 24.63
CA LEU A 795 27.94 -20.36 24.49
C LEU A 795 28.01 -21.30 23.26
N GLU A 796 26.87 -21.84 22.80
CA GLU A 796 26.77 -22.63 21.58
C GLU A 796 27.27 -21.89 20.34
N ASP A 797 27.04 -20.57 20.25
CA ASP A 797 27.59 -19.72 19.17
C ASP A 797 29.12 -19.74 19.12
N LYS A 798 29.78 -20.09 20.24
CA LYS A 798 31.22 -20.23 20.35
C LYS A 798 31.69 -21.69 20.31
N ARG A 799 30.80 -22.65 20.03
CA ARG A 799 31.01 -24.08 20.10
C ARG A 799 31.51 -24.53 21.51
N LEU A 800 30.92 -23.94 22.56
CA LEU A 800 31.22 -24.30 23.95
C LEU A 800 29.90 -24.74 24.61
N SER A 801 29.99 -25.76 25.47
CA SER A 801 28.85 -26.18 26.29
C SER A 801 29.11 -25.91 27.78
N ILE A 802 28.03 -25.75 28.55
CA ILE A 802 28.13 -25.54 30.02
C ILE A 802 27.47 -26.68 30.75
N GLU A 803 28.12 -27.18 31.78
CA GLU A 803 27.57 -28.12 32.76
C GLU A 803 27.76 -27.56 34.15
N VAL A 804 26.71 -27.57 34.99
CA VAL A 804 26.75 -27.01 36.34
C VAL A 804 26.39 -28.12 37.31
N THR A 805 27.29 -28.38 38.28
CA THR A 805 27.07 -29.43 39.26
C THR A 805 25.93 -29.06 40.24
N ASP A 806 25.28 -30.06 40.83
CA ASP A 806 24.21 -29.84 41.80
C ASP A 806 24.68 -29.04 43.00
N ALA A 807 25.93 -29.22 43.46
CA ALA A 807 26.53 -28.43 44.51
C ALA A 807 26.65 -26.94 44.15
N ALA A 808 27.04 -26.64 42.91
CA ALA A 808 27.08 -25.28 42.40
C ALA A 808 25.68 -24.66 42.26
N LYS A 809 24.68 -25.41 41.81
CA LYS A 809 23.28 -24.94 41.75
C LYS A 809 22.76 -24.63 43.16
N GLU A 810 23.01 -25.50 44.12
CA GLU A 810 22.61 -25.25 45.53
C GLU A 810 23.28 -24.02 46.12
N ALA A 811 24.56 -23.80 45.84
CA ALA A 811 25.26 -22.59 46.24
C ALA A 811 24.68 -21.32 45.58
N ILE A 812 24.31 -21.38 44.30
CA ILE A 812 23.66 -20.26 43.60
C ILE A 812 22.34 -19.92 44.25
N VAL A 813 21.50 -20.92 44.56
CA VAL A 813 20.19 -20.72 45.24
C VAL A 813 20.37 -20.12 46.60
N ASN A 814 21.24 -20.69 47.44
CA ASN A 814 21.42 -20.25 48.84
C ASN A 814 22.06 -18.86 48.96
N GLN A 815 22.93 -18.44 48.03
CA GLN A 815 23.61 -17.14 48.05
C GLN A 815 22.90 -16.07 47.22
N GLY A 816 22.17 -16.46 46.18
CA GLY A 816 21.56 -15.53 45.22
C GLY A 816 20.06 -15.27 45.45
N TYR A 817 19.38 -16.03 46.28
CA TYR A 817 17.96 -15.85 46.57
C TYR A 817 17.72 -14.96 47.81
N ASP A 818 16.76 -14.07 47.67
CA ASP A 818 16.22 -13.27 48.77
C ASP A 818 14.70 -13.33 48.76
N GLN A 819 14.07 -13.70 49.86
CA GLN A 819 12.63 -13.89 49.98
C GLN A 819 11.82 -12.61 49.69
N ASN A 820 12.37 -11.42 49.91
CA ASN A 820 11.72 -10.13 49.66
C ASN A 820 11.85 -9.68 48.20
N PHE A 821 12.93 -10.07 47.53
CA PHE A 821 13.26 -9.64 46.17
C PHE A 821 13.09 -10.73 45.11
N GLY A 822 12.67 -11.94 45.54
CA GLY A 822 12.41 -13.06 44.62
C GLY A 822 13.61 -13.52 43.80
N ALA A 823 13.40 -13.85 42.55
CA ALA A 823 14.44 -14.30 41.62
C ALA A 823 15.30 -13.17 41.02
N ARG A 824 14.98 -11.89 41.25
CA ARG A 824 15.71 -10.75 40.68
C ARG A 824 17.17 -10.67 41.06
N PRO A 825 17.58 -10.97 42.31
CA PRO A 825 19.00 -11.03 42.72
C PRO A 825 19.77 -12.18 42.08
N LEU A 826 19.12 -13.32 41.78
CA LEU A 826 19.75 -14.49 41.13
C LEU A 826 20.39 -14.16 39.80
N LYS A 827 19.69 -13.44 38.91
CA LYS A 827 20.22 -13.05 37.61
C LYS A 827 21.53 -12.25 37.76
N ARG A 828 21.56 -11.31 38.71
CA ARG A 828 22.77 -10.51 38.97
C ARG A 828 23.88 -11.36 39.62
N PHE A 829 23.51 -12.34 40.42
CA PHE A 829 24.46 -13.26 41.05
C PHE A 829 25.14 -14.15 39.99
N ILE A 830 24.35 -14.78 39.12
CA ILE A 830 24.86 -15.61 38.03
C ILE A 830 25.77 -14.77 37.12
N GLN A 831 25.35 -13.56 36.75
CA GLN A 831 26.13 -12.69 35.90
C GLN A 831 27.49 -12.31 36.52
N ARG A 832 27.47 -11.94 37.77
CA ARG A 832 28.71 -11.48 38.45
C ARG A 832 29.66 -12.62 38.85
N ARG A 833 29.12 -13.79 39.25
CA ARG A 833 29.92 -14.90 39.74
C ARG A 833 30.22 -15.94 38.68
N ILE A 834 29.23 -16.36 37.92
CA ILE A 834 29.35 -17.46 36.97
C ILE A 834 29.80 -16.94 35.58
N GLU A 835 29.02 -16.02 34.95
CA GLU A 835 29.37 -15.49 33.62
C GLU A 835 30.73 -14.81 33.64
N THR A 836 31.08 -14.08 34.71
CA THR A 836 32.42 -13.45 34.85
C THR A 836 33.54 -14.48 34.94
N LEU A 837 33.36 -15.59 35.65
CA LEU A 837 34.34 -16.66 35.74
C LEU A 837 34.53 -17.37 34.42
N ILE A 838 33.42 -17.68 33.71
CA ILE A 838 33.44 -18.28 32.39
C ILE A 838 34.15 -17.34 31.39
N ALA A 839 33.77 -16.04 31.40
CA ALA A 839 34.43 -15.06 30.53
C ALA A 839 35.94 -14.94 30.77
N LYS A 840 36.38 -14.95 32.03
CA LYS A 840 37.80 -14.96 32.38
C LYS A 840 38.52 -16.21 31.84
N LYS A 841 37.82 -17.37 31.90
CA LYS A 841 38.40 -18.64 31.43
C LYS A 841 38.52 -18.66 29.91
N ILE A 842 37.48 -18.19 29.20
CA ILE A 842 37.49 -18.06 27.75
C ILE A 842 38.60 -17.10 27.25
N ILE A 843 38.87 -16.02 27.99
CA ILE A 843 39.89 -15.03 27.61
C ILE A 843 41.31 -15.49 27.97
N ALA A 844 41.47 -16.25 29.07
CA ALA A 844 42.77 -16.67 29.55
C ALA A 844 43.31 -17.89 28.82
N ASP A 845 42.46 -18.80 28.43
CA ASP A 845 42.78 -20.09 27.81
C ASP A 845 42.31 -20.11 26.35
N GLU A 846 43.15 -20.65 25.46
CA GLU A 846 42.70 -21.00 24.09
C GLU A 846 41.89 -22.30 24.20
N LEU A 847 40.55 -22.14 24.30
CA LEU A 847 39.63 -23.26 24.43
C LEU A 847 39.42 -23.92 23.06
N GLU A 848 39.55 -25.23 23.04
CA GLU A 848 39.27 -26.00 21.83
C GLU A 848 37.75 -26.00 21.56
N PRO A 849 37.32 -25.97 20.27
CA PRO A 849 35.89 -26.12 19.93
C PRO A 849 35.34 -27.42 20.57
N ASP A 850 34.06 -27.37 20.92
CA ASP A 850 33.30 -28.47 21.55
C ASP A 850 33.75 -28.86 22.96
N SER A 851 34.50 -27.97 23.66
CA SER A 851 34.83 -28.12 25.07
C SER A 851 33.65 -27.87 25.99
N ILE A 852 33.58 -28.62 27.12
CA ILE A 852 32.59 -28.47 28.17
C ILE A 852 33.17 -27.66 29.32
N LEU A 853 32.46 -26.57 29.69
CA LEU A 853 32.79 -25.73 30.84
C LEU A 853 32.02 -26.21 32.05
N GLN A 854 32.65 -27.01 32.91
CA GLN A 854 32.01 -27.49 34.13
C GLN A 854 32.18 -26.49 35.24
N VAL A 855 31.05 -25.99 35.76
CA VAL A 855 31.01 -25.10 36.92
C VAL A 855 30.76 -25.94 38.17
N ASP A 856 31.70 -25.89 39.15
CA ASP A 856 31.61 -26.60 40.42
C ASP A 856 31.74 -25.64 41.61
N TYR A 857 31.35 -26.11 42.79
CA TYR A 857 31.44 -25.36 44.04
C TYR A 857 31.96 -26.23 45.19
N ASP A 858 33.13 -25.88 45.74
CA ASP A 858 33.70 -26.49 46.98
C ASP A 858 33.73 -25.47 48.12
N LYS A 859 34.43 -24.39 48.00
CA LYS A 859 34.46 -23.20 48.90
C LYS A 859 34.14 -21.90 48.16
N ASP A 860 34.44 -21.89 46.89
CA ASP A 860 34.12 -20.84 45.92
C ASP A 860 33.77 -21.49 44.57
N PHE A 861 33.22 -20.70 43.63
CA PHE A 861 32.90 -21.20 42.29
C PHE A 861 34.17 -21.39 41.46
N VAL A 862 34.30 -22.56 40.85
CA VAL A 862 35.42 -22.94 40.00
C VAL A 862 34.89 -23.38 38.62
N VAL A 863 35.58 -23.01 37.55
CA VAL A 863 35.25 -23.45 36.19
C VAL A 863 36.38 -24.37 35.71
N ASN A 864 36.02 -25.61 35.51
CA ASN A 864 36.88 -26.65 34.94
C ASN A 864 36.61 -26.79 33.44
N VAL A 865 37.61 -27.00 32.60
CA VAL A 865 37.47 -27.30 31.19
C VAL A 865 37.60 -28.80 30.97
N ILE A 866 36.57 -29.42 30.41
CA ILE A 866 36.61 -30.82 30.01
C ILE A 866 36.72 -30.82 28.48
N TYR A 867 37.85 -31.31 28.00
CA TYR A 867 38.07 -31.50 26.57
C TYR A 867 37.40 -32.81 26.12
N ASN A 868 36.55 -32.76 25.11
CA ASN A 868 36.03 -33.96 24.46
C ASN A 868 37.20 -34.61 23.67
N THR A 869 37.99 -35.46 24.34
CA THR A 869 38.88 -36.35 23.59
C THR A 869 37.96 -37.33 22.82
N VAL A 870 37.76 -37.10 21.56
CA VAL A 870 37.29 -38.15 20.64
C VAL A 870 38.38 -39.20 20.64
N THR A 871 38.16 -40.29 21.36
CA THR A 871 38.96 -41.50 21.18
C THR A 871 38.62 -42.00 19.76
N GLU A 872 39.57 -41.81 18.83
CA GLU A 872 39.59 -42.56 17.57
C GLU A 872 39.55 -44.06 17.90
N GLU A 873 38.40 -44.70 17.69
CA GLU A 873 38.30 -46.16 17.45
C GLU A 873 37.86 -46.44 16.02
#